data_7186dd40e2d8cf17d755ad632f56eabc
#
_entry.id   7186dd40e2d8cf17d755ad632f56eabc
#
_cell.length_a   1.000
_cell.length_b   1.000
_cell.length_c   1.000
_cell.angle_alpha   90.00
_cell.angle_beta   90.00
_cell.angle_gamma   90.00
#
_symmetry.space_group_name_H-M   'P 1'
#
loop_
_entity.id
_entity.type
_entity.pdbx_description
1 polymer ?
#
loop_
_entity_poly.entity_id
_entity_poly.type
_entity_poly.pdbx_seq_one_letter_code
_entity_poly.pdbx_strand_id
1 'polypeptide(L)'
;MNKILTLAILLIFFSGTSYSEEIFVKTGDKPGNSFSFNVNSSNSLKASFTAELSGFYHSRVSQSGTDYNSVHIKDQVSLGIPGEASLPVVTKFVQIPNNRNVRVVIRNSTYEIFSHFKVAPYSAPPLRDTRGSEQPSDVSSFYYATNDFLPNEIVSVKEIAAFRDVRVAVVTISPVLYNPLTGELKVYSLIDFELVYEGSSSENNVGSISHGIARSFENLYKELVVNYEAPSHFTSAPKLLVLVADALYQGVLPLTDWKARKGIKTTIVKKSEIAGVPAPTAEQVKTYLTQVYNSSDRPEFVLLVGDASGTNTFPWFTATGGKSDHPYQCLEGTDILPDIVVGRISVQTLPELDSAVSKLLQYEKQPNMLQTDWYKRAMVLHSNDGIDPVNGQVARSVFMNEGGFTNVDMVNNSFSQSQITGMINQGISWIWFIGHGSSTSWADPVWSMSNMPNLTFGLKQPSIVSIACSNADLDYSTTNDCFGEAWIERGRGNSASNIAASTELCAFYTTDTIGREMLYAYFRHGIYDFGSMLNYGKVKAYQYFNGNGTVVETINQFMTLGDPTQEAFSDVPKNVIVTSTVSGNDYIVNIKSTGVNMRGALVAIHQTDTLKTSGYTDSLGNYVFSKNIVTENLPITAVVTGKNLHPFEGNLILTSISNLSNLADGFALMQNYPNPFNPSTVIRFNIPDNTYATLRVYDILGKQVAELVDGNLSAGEYKVDFNASDLAAGVYLYKLDAGSFSKTMKMTIVK
;
A
#
# COMPACT_ATOMS: atom_id res chain seq x y z
N MET A 1 -13.25 -8.46 25.08
CA MET A 1 -13.92 -7.17 25.41
C MET A 1 -12.85 -6.08 25.36
N ASN A 2 -12.46 -5.66 24.18
CA ASN A 2 -11.56 -4.52 23.98
C ASN A 2 -12.41 -3.38 23.42
N LYS A 3 -12.62 -2.38 24.24
CA LYS A 3 -13.18 -1.11 23.80
C LYS A 3 -12.10 -0.44 22.93
N ILE A 4 -12.27 -0.51 21.61
CA ILE A 4 -11.55 0.33 20.69
C ILE A 4 -12.06 1.74 20.93
N LEU A 5 -11.22 2.56 21.54
CA LEU A 5 -11.42 3.98 21.63
C LEU A 5 -11.13 4.56 20.25
N THR A 6 -12.14 4.55 19.39
CA THR A 6 -12.08 5.29 18.13
C THR A 6 -12.16 6.77 18.48
N LEU A 7 -11.01 7.40 18.63
CA LEU A 7 -10.90 8.84 18.74
C LEU A 7 -11.17 9.40 17.33
N ALA A 8 -12.44 9.61 17.02
CA ALA A 8 -12.82 10.31 15.81
C ALA A 8 -12.54 11.79 16.03
N ILE A 9 -11.46 12.27 15.45
CA ILE A 9 -11.14 13.70 15.45
C ILE A 9 -11.51 14.21 14.08
N LEU A 10 -12.72 14.73 13.96
CA LEU A 10 -13.10 15.63 12.90
C LEU A 10 -12.93 17.05 13.44
N LEU A 11 -11.81 17.64 13.17
CA LEU A 11 -11.57 19.04 13.45
C LEU A 11 -11.36 19.77 12.13
N ILE A 12 -12.42 20.40 11.65
CA ILE A 12 -12.31 21.45 10.63
C ILE A 12 -11.90 22.69 11.41
N PHE A 13 -10.62 23.04 11.39
CA PHE A 13 -10.13 24.26 12.00
C PHE A 13 -10.03 25.36 10.96
N PHE A 14 -10.78 26.43 11.23
CA PHE A 14 -10.53 27.71 10.64
C PHE A 14 -9.54 28.47 11.53
N SER A 15 -8.41 28.87 11.03
CA SER A 15 -7.45 29.69 11.78
C SER A 15 -8.07 31.08 12.05
N GLY A 16 -8.19 31.44 13.31
CA GLY A 16 -8.67 32.76 13.74
C GLY A 16 -10.13 32.84 14.17
N THR A 17 -10.86 31.72 14.27
CA THR A 17 -12.25 31.69 14.74
C THR A 17 -12.38 31.20 16.18
N SER A 18 -13.14 31.90 17.00
CA SER A 18 -13.63 31.37 18.26
C SER A 18 -14.79 30.43 17.97
N TYR A 19 -14.59 29.12 18.21
CA TYR A 19 -15.67 28.13 18.05
C TYR A 19 -16.69 28.24 19.18
N SER A 20 -17.97 28.26 18.80
CA SER A 20 -19.05 27.92 19.70
C SER A 20 -19.09 26.38 19.87
N GLU A 21 -19.69 25.91 20.96
CA GLU A 21 -19.93 24.49 21.22
C GLU A 21 -20.58 23.81 20.00
N GLU A 22 -20.07 22.66 19.59
CA GLU A 22 -20.67 21.86 18.52
C GLU A 22 -21.97 21.25 19.00
N ILE A 23 -23.03 21.42 18.25
CA ILE A 23 -24.36 20.90 18.56
C ILE A 23 -24.65 19.75 17.61
N PHE A 24 -24.93 18.57 18.17
CA PHE A 24 -25.42 17.43 17.42
C PHE A 24 -26.95 17.53 17.24
N VAL A 25 -27.43 17.46 16.00
CA VAL A 25 -28.84 17.40 15.64
C VAL A 25 -29.14 16.00 15.14
N LYS A 26 -29.95 15.28 15.90
CA LYS A 26 -30.38 13.93 15.54
C LYS A 26 -31.43 13.98 14.43
N THR A 27 -31.32 13.04 13.47
CA THR A 27 -32.31 12.81 12.41
C THR A 27 -32.78 11.36 12.46
N GLY A 28 -34.08 11.14 12.27
CA GLY A 28 -34.66 9.80 12.32
C GLY A 28 -34.57 9.11 13.68
N ASP A 29 -34.93 7.81 13.73
CA ASP A 29 -35.05 7.06 14.99
C ASP A 29 -33.79 6.24 15.36
N LYS A 30 -32.78 6.18 14.48
CA LYS A 30 -31.57 5.37 14.73
C LYS A 30 -30.67 5.97 15.80
N PRO A 31 -30.12 5.14 16.69
CA PRO A 31 -29.11 5.60 17.63
C PRO A 31 -27.77 5.83 16.92
N GLY A 32 -27.01 6.83 17.38
CA GLY A 32 -25.68 7.12 16.90
C GLY A 32 -25.52 8.52 16.33
N ASN A 33 -24.34 8.81 15.81
CA ASN A 33 -23.95 10.10 15.24
C ASN A 33 -23.12 9.92 13.96
N SER A 34 -23.43 8.87 13.16
CA SER A 34 -22.63 8.44 12.03
C SER A 34 -23.46 8.32 10.75
N PHE A 35 -22.74 8.34 9.64
CA PHE A 35 -23.23 7.94 8.34
C PHE A 35 -22.90 6.46 8.11
N SER A 36 -23.85 5.68 7.58
CA SER A 36 -23.63 4.29 7.16
C SER A 36 -24.00 4.11 5.69
N PHE A 37 -23.28 3.20 5.02
CA PHE A 37 -23.49 2.88 3.62
C PHE A 37 -23.45 1.36 3.43
N ASN A 38 -24.52 0.79 2.89
CA ASN A 38 -24.66 -0.65 2.72
C ASN A 38 -24.92 -1.01 1.25
N VAL A 39 -24.25 -2.06 0.77
CA VAL A 39 -24.54 -2.70 -0.51
C VAL A 39 -25.62 -3.75 -0.27
N ASN A 40 -26.80 -3.54 -0.81
CA ASN A 40 -27.92 -4.48 -0.63
C ASN A 40 -27.87 -5.63 -1.64
N SER A 41 -27.51 -5.31 -2.88
CA SER A 41 -27.29 -6.30 -3.94
C SER A 41 -26.44 -5.69 -5.06
N SER A 42 -25.71 -6.54 -5.78
CA SER A 42 -24.97 -6.15 -6.99
C SER A 42 -25.03 -7.30 -8.01
N ASN A 43 -25.32 -7.00 -9.26
CA ASN A 43 -25.31 -7.95 -10.37
C ASN A 43 -25.07 -7.22 -11.72
N SER A 44 -25.12 -7.93 -12.83
CA SER A 44 -24.84 -7.39 -14.17
C SER A 44 -25.89 -6.39 -14.71
N LEU A 45 -27.03 -6.22 -14.04
CA LEU A 45 -28.12 -5.34 -14.47
C LEU A 45 -28.25 -4.11 -13.57
N LYS A 46 -27.92 -4.25 -12.28
CA LYS A 46 -28.01 -3.16 -11.31
C LYS A 46 -27.23 -3.47 -10.03
N ALA A 47 -26.91 -2.41 -9.28
CA ALA A 47 -26.50 -2.48 -7.89
C ALA A 47 -27.43 -1.60 -7.03
N SER A 48 -27.82 -2.07 -5.84
CA SER A 48 -28.71 -1.35 -4.93
C SER A 48 -28.03 -1.08 -3.60
N PHE A 49 -28.31 0.11 -3.05
CA PHE A 49 -27.61 0.67 -1.89
C PHE A 49 -28.59 1.35 -0.94
N THR A 50 -28.21 1.35 0.33
CA THR A 50 -28.85 2.15 1.37
C THR A 50 -27.81 3.02 2.05
N ALA A 51 -28.05 4.32 2.05
CA ALA A 51 -27.31 5.32 2.80
C ALA A 51 -28.18 5.82 3.97
N GLU A 52 -27.64 5.82 5.19
CA GLU A 52 -28.37 6.23 6.39
C GLU A 52 -27.54 7.24 7.19
N LEU A 53 -28.22 8.29 7.66
CA LEU A 53 -27.63 9.33 8.47
C LEU A 53 -28.40 9.45 9.80
N SER A 54 -27.71 9.30 10.92
CA SER A 54 -28.29 9.42 12.27
C SER A 54 -28.39 10.88 12.76
N GLY A 55 -27.68 11.81 12.11
CA GLY A 55 -27.69 13.23 12.45
C GLY A 55 -26.46 13.96 11.92
N PHE A 56 -26.43 15.24 12.14
CA PHE A 56 -25.35 16.13 11.73
C PHE A 56 -24.91 17.03 12.88
N TYR A 57 -23.73 17.60 12.74
CA TYR A 57 -23.21 18.60 13.67
C TYR A 57 -23.28 19.98 13.04
N HIS A 58 -23.51 20.99 13.87
CA HIS A 58 -23.33 22.37 13.47
C HIS A 58 -22.70 23.19 14.59
N SER A 59 -22.00 24.26 14.20
CA SER A 59 -21.44 25.24 15.10
C SER A 59 -21.53 26.65 14.45
N ARG A 60 -21.41 27.69 15.25
CA ARG A 60 -21.29 29.05 14.71
C ARG A 60 -19.84 29.33 14.33
N VAL A 61 -19.65 29.91 13.18
CA VAL A 61 -18.34 30.33 12.66
C VAL A 61 -18.46 31.75 12.14
N SER A 62 -17.45 32.59 12.38
CA SER A 62 -17.40 33.94 11.83
C SER A 62 -16.42 33.99 10.68
N GLN A 63 -16.87 34.46 9.52
CA GLN A 63 -16.07 34.56 8.31
C GLN A 63 -16.23 35.93 7.71
N SER A 64 -15.13 36.70 7.54
CA SER A 64 -15.13 38.09 7.06
C SER A 64 -16.11 39.01 7.82
N GLY A 65 -16.24 38.82 9.16
CA GLY A 65 -17.12 39.60 10.02
C GLY A 65 -18.61 39.25 9.91
N THR A 66 -18.96 38.16 9.23
CA THR A 66 -20.33 37.66 9.13
C THR A 66 -20.42 36.29 9.84
N ASP A 67 -21.49 36.15 10.64
CA ASP A 67 -21.76 34.89 11.34
C ASP A 67 -22.50 33.90 10.42
N TYR A 68 -22.01 32.68 10.40
CA TYR A 68 -22.52 31.53 9.65
C TYR A 68 -22.67 30.29 10.52
N ASN A 69 -23.28 29.25 9.96
CA ASN A 69 -23.30 27.92 10.51
C ASN A 69 -22.31 27.04 9.70
N SER A 70 -21.36 26.43 10.37
CA SER A 70 -20.68 25.23 9.83
C SER A 70 -21.63 24.05 9.96
N VAL A 71 -21.75 23.23 8.92
CA VAL A 71 -22.58 21.99 8.91
C VAL A 71 -21.71 20.84 8.46
N HIS A 72 -21.63 19.79 9.27
CA HIS A 72 -20.82 18.63 8.92
C HIS A 72 -21.39 17.30 9.45
N ILE A 73 -20.97 16.21 8.85
CA ILE A 73 -21.25 14.84 9.27
C ILE A 73 -19.94 14.25 9.79
N LYS A 74 -20.02 13.52 10.88
CA LYS A 74 -18.85 12.88 11.48
C LYS A 74 -18.12 12.00 10.45
N ASP A 75 -16.80 12.16 10.37
CA ASP A 75 -15.92 11.42 9.46
C ASP A 75 -16.19 11.64 7.95
N GLN A 76 -16.94 12.71 7.61
CA GLN A 76 -17.16 13.14 6.22
C GLN A 76 -16.64 14.55 6.01
N VAL A 77 -16.25 14.85 4.78
CA VAL A 77 -15.83 16.20 4.39
C VAL A 77 -17.03 17.05 4.01
N SER A 78 -16.96 18.36 4.31
CA SER A 78 -17.87 19.34 3.74
C SER A 78 -17.16 20.08 2.62
N LEU A 79 -17.79 20.12 1.45
CA LEU A 79 -17.24 20.68 0.21
C LEU A 79 -18.24 21.64 -0.42
N GLY A 80 -17.76 22.42 -1.37
CA GLY A 80 -18.56 23.36 -2.17
C GLY A 80 -17.74 23.92 -3.32
N ILE A 81 -18.36 24.76 -4.11
CA ILE A 81 -17.68 25.68 -5.01
C ILE A 81 -17.25 26.89 -4.16
N PRO A 82 -16.03 27.45 -4.35
CA PRO A 82 -15.61 28.63 -3.61
C PRO A 82 -16.65 29.76 -3.65
N GLY A 83 -17.05 30.22 -2.46
CA GLY A 83 -18.09 31.23 -2.30
C GLY A 83 -19.53 30.71 -2.19
N GLU A 84 -19.80 29.43 -2.46
CA GLU A 84 -21.08 28.75 -2.23
C GLU A 84 -21.08 28.00 -0.89
N ALA A 85 -22.24 27.51 -0.43
CA ALA A 85 -22.33 26.84 0.86
C ALA A 85 -21.46 25.57 0.93
N SER A 86 -20.74 25.42 2.04
CA SER A 86 -19.97 24.22 2.36
C SER A 86 -20.89 23.15 2.96
N LEU A 87 -21.16 22.08 2.22
CA LEU A 87 -22.08 21.01 2.62
C LEU A 87 -21.38 19.65 2.68
N PRO A 88 -21.80 18.77 3.61
CA PRO A 88 -21.21 17.44 3.71
C PRO A 88 -21.56 16.57 2.50
N VAL A 89 -20.55 15.89 1.96
CA VAL A 89 -20.66 14.94 0.85
C VAL A 89 -20.00 13.62 1.19
N VAL A 90 -20.51 12.54 0.61
CA VAL A 90 -19.96 11.21 0.73
C VAL A 90 -19.70 10.64 -0.65
N THR A 91 -18.47 10.23 -0.94
CA THR A 91 -18.12 9.63 -2.22
C THR A 91 -17.83 8.14 -2.07
N LYS A 92 -18.35 7.33 -2.98
CA LYS A 92 -18.14 5.89 -3.04
C LYS A 92 -17.73 5.48 -4.46
N PHE A 93 -16.77 4.57 -4.55
CA PHE A 93 -16.47 3.88 -5.81
C PHE A 93 -17.30 2.62 -5.89
N VAL A 94 -18.03 2.48 -6.98
CA VAL A 94 -18.90 1.33 -7.25
C VAL A 94 -18.40 0.66 -8.53
N GLN A 95 -18.03 -0.61 -8.44
CA GLN A 95 -17.72 -1.41 -9.63
C GLN A 95 -18.96 -1.55 -10.51
N ILE A 96 -18.78 -1.32 -11.80
CA ILE A 96 -19.84 -1.36 -12.80
C ILE A 96 -19.42 -2.23 -14.01
N PRO A 97 -20.37 -2.82 -14.73
CA PRO A 97 -20.06 -3.59 -15.93
C PRO A 97 -19.42 -2.73 -17.03
N ASN A 98 -18.51 -3.34 -17.80
CA ASN A 98 -18.03 -2.77 -19.04
C ASN A 98 -19.19 -2.59 -20.05
N ASN A 99 -18.99 -1.65 -20.99
CA ASN A 99 -19.93 -1.40 -22.11
C ASN A 99 -21.35 -1.02 -21.70
N ARG A 100 -21.59 -0.52 -20.49
CA ARG A 100 -22.91 -0.10 -19.99
C ARG A 100 -22.90 1.37 -19.57
N ASN A 101 -23.99 2.07 -19.85
CA ASN A 101 -24.31 3.34 -19.21
C ASN A 101 -24.83 3.08 -17.80
N VAL A 102 -24.68 4.09 -16.93
CA VAL A 102 -25.13 4.03 -15.54
C VAL A 102 -26.15 5.13 -15.30
N ARG A 103 -27.27 4.79 -14.70
CA ARG A 103 -28.30 5.74 -14.30
C ARG A 103 -28.66 5.54 -12.83
N VAL A 104 -28.71 6.64 -12.08
CA VAL A 104 -29.17 6.66 -10.68
C VAL A 104 -30.69 6.62 -10.65
N VAL A 105 -31.24 5.79 -9.76
CA VAL A 105 -32.69 5.72 -9.48
C VAL A 105 -32.89 5.75 -7.98
N ILE A 106 -33.47 6.82 -7.45
CA ILE A 106 -33.89 6.89 -6.06
C ILE A 106 -35.15 6.04 -5.90
N ARG A 107 -35.11 5.08 -4.96
CA ARG A 107 -36.22 4.17 -4.68
C ARG A 107 -37.06 4.64 -3.50
N ASN A 108 -36.38 5.13 -2.47
CA ASN A 108 -37.01 5.65 -1.27
C ASN A 108 -36.12 6.70 -0.62
N SER A 109 -36.69 7.66 0.05
CA SER A 109 -35.92 8.60 0.88
C SER A 109 -36.78 9.19 1.98
N THR A 110 -36.16 9.41 3.13
CA THR A 110 -36.79 10.07 4.28
C THR A 110 -35.94 11.25 4.68
N TYR A 111 -36.56 12.40 4.91
CA TYR A 111 -35.85 13.62 5.27
C TYR A 111 -36.62 14.46 6.31
N GLU A 112 -35.92 15.36 6.94
CA GLU A 112 -36.44 16.41 7.82
C GLU A 112 -35.95 17.78 7.35
N ILE A 113 -36.72 18.85 7.64
CA ILE A 113 -36.35 20.21 7.31
C ILE A 113 -36.04 20.99 8.60
N PHE A 114 -34.88 21.63 8.61
CA PHE A 114 -34.40 22.48 9.71
C PHE A 114 -34.23 23.90 9.21
N SER A 115 -34.80 24.87 9.93
CA SER A 115 -34.81 26.29 9.53
C SER A 115 -33.77 27.11 10.33
N HIS A 116 -33.56 28.35 9.88
CA HIS A 116 -32.68 29.32 10.51
C HIS A 116 -31.17 29.03 10.40
N PHE A 117 -30.76 28.38 9.30
CA PHE A 117 -29.35 28.20 8.97
C PHE A 117 -28.88 29.25 7.96
N LYS A 118 -27.68 29.77 8.18
CA LYS A 118 -26.90 30.50 7.20
C LYS A 118 -25.58 29.75 7.04
N VAL A 119 -25.54 28.83 6.08
CA VAL A 119 -24.39 27.93 5.93
C VAL A 119 -23.17 28.72 5.45
N ALA A 120 -22.02 28.44 6.04
CA ALA A 120 -20.77 29.10 5.69
C ALA A 120 -20.36 28.80 4.24
N PRO A 121 -19.87 29.83 3.51
CA PRO A 121 -19.32 29.62 2.19
C PRO A 121 -18.06 28.75 2.25
N TYR A 122 -17.90 27.86 1.26
CA TYR A 122 -16.71 27.05 1.08
C TYR A 122 -15.55 27.95 0.66
N SER A 123 -14.41 27.76 1.31
CA SER A 123 -13.11 28.30 0.91
C SER A 123 -12.17 27.16 0.59
N ALA A 124 -11.39 27.29 -0.48
CA ALA A 124 -10.37 26.30 -0.80
C ALA A 124 -9.35 26.21 0.35
N PRO A 125 -8.83 25.02 0.67
CA PRO A 125 -7.80 24.87 1.67
C PRO A 125 -6.59 25.76 1.37
N PRO A 126 -5.99 26.42 2.38
CA PRO A 126 -4.81 27.22 2.18
C PRO A 126 -3.61 26.36 1.78
N LEU A 127 -2.64 26.97 1.08
CA LEU A 127 -1.35 26.34 0.82
C LEU A 127 -0.50 26.35 2.10
N ARG A 128 0.37 25.34 2.25
CA ARG A 128 1.25 25.21 3.42
C ARG A 128 2.36 26.27 3.52
N ASP A 129 2.52 27.15 2.51
CA ASP A 129 3.45 28.28 2.54
C ASP A 129 2.89 29.52 3.23
N THR A 130 1.56 29.67 3.27
CA THR A 130 0.85 30.86 3.76
C THR A 130 0.63 30.90 5.26
N ARG A 131 1.20 29.96 6.03
CA ARG A 131 1.01 29.78 7.48
C ARG A 131 -0.45 29.76 7.91
N GLY A 132 -1.28 29.10 7.09
CA GLY A 132 -2.68 28.88 7.41
C GLY A 132 -3.59 30.10 7.30
N SER A 133 -3.14 31.19 6.66
CA SER A 133 -4.02 32.30 6.35
C SER A 133 -4.98 31.89 5.23
N GLU A 134 -6.19 31.46 5.60
CA GLU A 134 -7.25 31.25 4.62
C GLU A 134 -7.51 32.54 3.87
N GLN A 135 -7.57 32.45 2.54
CA GLN A 135 -8.11 33.52 1.72
C GLN A 135 -9.63 33.30 1.64
N PRO A 136 -10.46 34.08 2.34
CA PRO A 136 -11.90 33.93 2.23
C PRO A 136 -12.30 34.12 0.78
N SER A 137 -13.01 33.14 0.21
CA SER A 137 -13.59 33.30 -1.11
C SER A 137 -14.68 34.36 -1.06
N ASP A 138 -14.79 35.20 -2.10
CA ASP A 138 -15.90 36.12 -2.24
C ASP A 138 -17.22 35.32 -2.22
N VAL A 139 -18.15 35.77 -1.39
CA VAL A 139 -19.45 35.10 -1.26
C VAL A 139 -20.24 35.24 -2.56
N SER A 140 -20.69 34.13 -3.12
CA SER A 140 -21.50 34.15 -4.34
C SER A 140 -22.89 34.71 -4.06
N SER A 141 -23.10 35.98 -4.43
CA SER A 141 -24.38 36.64 -4.27
C SER A 141 -25.50 35.96 -5.06
N PHE A 142 -25.18 35.39 -6.22
CA PHE A 142 -26.10 34.59 -7.04
C PHE A 142 -26.56 33.32 -6.31
N TYR A 143 -25.63 32.55 -5.76
CA TYR A 143 -25.94 31.35 -4.98
C TYR A 143 -26.85 31.66 -3.79
N TYR A 144 -26.49 32.67 -2.96
CA TYR A 144 -27.25 33.01 -1.76
C TYR A 144 -28.58 33.71 -2.04
N ALA A 145 -28.87 34.09 -3.29
CA ALA A 145 -30.19 34.58 -3.72
C ALA A 145 -31.07 33.46 -4.35
N THR A 146 -30.56 32.23 -4.47
CA THR A 146 -31.27 31.11 -5.08
C THR A 146 -32.34 30.57 -4.11
N ASN A 147 -33.56 30.35 -4.63
CA ASN A 147 -34.66 29.75 -3.87
C ASN A 147 -34.90 28.31 -4.32
N ASP A 148 -33.93 27.46 -4.06
CA ASP A 148 -34.01 26.02 -4.31
C ASP A 148 -33.10 25.29 -3.34
N PHE A 149 -33.37 23.99 -3.12
CA PHE A 149 -32.46 23.11 -2.35
C PHE A 149 -31.29 22.64 -3.19
N LEU A 150 -30.08 23.05 -2.81
CA LEU A 150 -28.83 22.75 -3.51
C LEU A 150 -27.94 21.81 -2.68
N PRO A 151 -27.21 20.87 -3.32
CA PRO A 151 -27.26 20.54 -4.75
C PRO A 151 -28.61 19.92 -5.13
N ASN A 152 -28.98 19.98 -6.42
CA ASN A 152 -30.29 19.50 -6.89
C ASN A 152 -30.45 17.99 -6.81
N GLU A 153 -29.37 17.23 -6.76
CA GLU A 153 -29.35 15.77 -6.74
C GLU A 153 -28.81 15.26 -5.41
N ILE A 154 -29.56 14.34 -4.78
CA ILE A 154 -29.14 13.69 -3.52
C ILE A 154 -28.15 12.54 -3.77
N VAL A 155 -28.16 11.96 -4.97
CA VAL A 155 -27.18 10.98 -5.44
C VAL A 155 -26.91 11.25 -6.91
N SER A 156 -25.64 11.35 -7.27
CA SER A 156 -25.19 11.53 -8.66
C SER A 156 -24.00 10.63 -8.97
N VAL A 157 -23.79 10.33 -10.26
CA VAL A 157 -22.54 9.76 -10.75
C VAL A 157 -21.71 10.91 -11.28
N LYS A 158 -20.63 11.25 -10.56
CA LYS A 158 -19.71 12.33 -10.92
C LYS A 158 -18.96 12.03 -12.20
N GLU A 159 -18.43 10.81 -12.29
CA GLU A 159 -17.68 10.31 -13.45
C GLU A 159 -17.66 8.78 -13.48
N ILE A 160 -17.33 8.25 -14.63
CA ILE A 160 -16.96 6.86 -14.83
C ILE A 160 -15.44 6.83 -15.01
N ALA A 161 -14.76 5.97 -14.26
CA ALA A 161 -13.29 5.86 -14.28
C ALA A 161 -12.84 4.43 -14.60
N ALA A 162 -11.66 4.32 -15.19
CA ALA A 162 -10.92 3.08 -15.35
C ALA A 162 -9.92 2.99 -14.20
N PHE A 163 -10.08 2.00 -13.34
CA PHE A 163 -9.15 1.74 -12.25
C PHE A 163 -8.43 0.43 -12.53
N ARG A 164 -7.47 0.46 -13.43
CA ARG A 164 -6.70 -0.65 -14.00
C ARG A 164 -7.59 -1.81 -14.50
N ASP A 165 -8.03 -2.71 -13.61
CA ASP A 165 -8.76 -3.93 -13.97
C ASP A 165 -10.27 -3.80 -13.73
N VAL A 166 -10.73 -2.72 -13.10
CA VAL A 166 -12.13 -2.51 -12.75
C VAL A 166 -12.63 -1.16 -13.26
N ARG A 167 -13.79 -1.18 -13.88
CA ARG A 167 -14.51 0.03 -14.26
C ARG A 167 -15.38 0.46 -13.10
N VAL A 168 -15.24 1.71 -12.67
CA VAL A 168 -15.93 2.23 -11.49
C VAL A 168 -16.77 3.46 -11.82
N ALA A 169 -17.92 3.57 -11.16
CA ALA A 169 -18.67 4.81 -11.05
C ALA A 169 -18.26 5.53 -9.76
N VAL A 170 -17.87 6.79 -9.87
CA VAL A 170 -17.63 7.69 -8.74
C VAL A 170 -18.98 8.28 -8.32
N VAL A 171 -19.57 7.72 -7.28
CA VAL A 171 -20.91 8.06 -6.79
C VAL A 171 -20.80 9.07 -5.66
N THR A 172 -21.43 10.23 -5.86
CA THR A 172 -21.55 11.29 -4.84
C THR A 172 -22.93 11.21 -4.19
N ILE A 173 -22.95 11.20 -2.86
CA ILE A 173 -24.16 11.23 -2.03
C ILE A 173 -24.15 12.55 -1.26
N SER A 174 -25.21 13.33 -1.38
CA SER A 174 -25.43 14.62 -0.73
C SER A 174 -26.58 14.48 0.27
N PRO A 175 -26.33 14.02 1.49
CA PRO A 175 -27.38 13.79 2.46
C PRO A 175 -27.95 15.06 3.08
N VAL A 176 -27.32 16.21 2.85
CA VAL A 176 -27.76 17.53 3.31
C VAL A 176 -27.83 18.47 2.11
N LEU A 177 -29.02 19.01 1.87
CA LEU A 177 -29.26 20.07 0.90
C LEU A 177 -29.59 21.37 1.63
N TYR A 178 -29.28 22.49 1.02
CA TYR A 178 -29.48 23.83 1.60
C TYR A 178 -30.24 24.73 0.63
N ASN A 179 -31.28 25.38 1.13
CA ASN A 179 -31.94 26.50 0.40
C ASN A 179 -31.35 27.81 0.92
N PRO A 180 -30.51 28.50 0.14
CA PRO A 180 -29.82 29.70 0.62
C PRO A 180 -30.74 30.87 0.90
N LEU A 181 -31.84 31.01 0.16
CA LEU A 181 -32.77 32.17 0.33
C LEU A 181 -33.62 31.99 1.57
N THR A 182 -34.14 30.78 1.85
CA THR A 182 -35.01 30.53 3.01
C THR A 182 -34.23 30.22 4.29
N GLY A 183 -32.96 29.86 4.16
CA GLY A 183 -32.13 29.38 5.27
C GLY A 183 -32.56 28.03 5.82
N GLU A 184 -33.01 27.13 4.95
CA GLU A 184 -33.47 25.79 5.32
C GLU A 184 -32.49 24.73 4.89
N LEU A 185 -32.22 23.76 5.81
CA LEU A 185 -31.54 22.52 5.50
C LEU A 185 -32.57 21.43 5.30
N LYS A 186 -32.42 20.63 4.24
CA LYS A 186 -33.16 19.40 4.00
C LYS A 186 -32.21 18.23 4.22
N VAL A 187 -32.39 17.53 5.32
CA VAL A 187 -31.47 16.49 5.79
C VAL A 187 -32.10 15.12 5.63
N TYR A 188 -31.49 14.27 4.82
CA TYR A 188 -31.96 12.91 4.54
C TYR A 188 -31.42 11.92 5.57
N SER A 189 -32.31 11.34 6.35
CA SER A 189 -31.97 10.24 7.29
C SER A 189 -31.87 8.89 6.61
N LEU A 190 -32.51 8.71 5.45
CA LEU A 190 -32.48 7.50 4.64
C LEU A 190 -32.51 7.85 3.15
N ILE A 191 -31.64 7.18 2.38
CA ILE A 191 -31.65 7.24 0.91
C ILE A 191 -31.43 5.80 0.40
N ASP A 192 -32.47 5.19 -0.19
CA ASP A 192 -32.37 3.95 -0.93
C ASP A 192 -32.29 4.26 -2.42
N PHE A 193 -31.26 3.76 -3.08
CA PHE A 193 -31.06 4.01 -4.50
C PHE A 193 -30.46 2.81 -5.23
N GLU A 194 -30.59 2.84 -6.55
CA GLU A 194 -30.00 1.86 -7.45
C GLU A 194 -29.15 2.56 -8.51
N LEU A 195 -28.04 1.93 -8.88
CA LEU A 195 -27.35 2.16 -10.14
C LEU A 195 -27.88 1.12 -11.15
N VAL A 196 -28.58 1.57 -12.16
CA VAL A 196 -29.15 0.71 -13.22
C VAL A 196 -28.21 0.76 -14.42
N TYR A 197 -27.84 -0.41 -14.91
CA TYR A 197 -26.89 -0.59 -16.01
C TYR A 197 -27.68 -0.85 -17.31
N GLU A 198 -27.71 0.15 -18.21
CA GLU A 198 -28.54 0.11 -19.42
C GLU A 198 -27.80 0.62 -20.65
N GLY A 199 -28.32 0.31 -21.83
CA GLY A 199 -27.74 0.76 -23.09
C GLY A 199 -26.31 0.26 -23.31
N SER A 200 -25.52 1.02 -24.08
CA SER A 200 -24.10 0.75 -24.34
C SER A 200 -23.25 2.01 -24.15
N SER A 201 -22.06 1.86 -23.57
CA SER A 201 -21.09 2.93 -23.37
C SER A 201 -19.70 2.43 -23.72
N SER A 202 -18.89 3.29 -24.31
CA SER A 202 -17.45 3.04 -24.53
C SER A 202 -16.56 3.82 -23.55
N GLU A 203 -17.17 4.62 -22.67
CA GLU A 203 -16.46 5.48 -21.72
C GLU A 203 -15.68 4.62 -20.71
N ASN A 204 -14.38 4.83 -20.65
CA ASN A 204 -13.46 4.21 -19.69
C ASN A 204 -13.69 2.71 -19.49
N ASN A 205 -13.89 1.97 -20.57
CA ASN A 205 -13.96 0.52 -20.53
C ASN A 205 -12.57 -0.06 -20.26
N VAL A 206 -12.49 -0.96 -19.30
CA VAL A 206 -11.24 -1.67 -18.99
C VAL A 206 -11.07 -2.90 -19.88
N GLY A 207 -9.82 -3.25 -20.19
CA GLY A 207 -9.49 -4.44 -20.96
C GLY A 207 -9.99 -5.74 -20.27
N SER A 208 -10.12 -6.82 -21.03
CA SER A 208 -10.46 -8.12 -20.45
C SER A 208 -9.32 -8.62 -19.55
N ILE A 209 -9.63 -9.06 -18.35
CA ILE A 209 -8.66 -9.63 -17.38
C ILE A 209 -8.20 -11.00 -17.89
N SER A 210 -7.25 -11.02 -18.82
CA SER A 210 -6.64 -12.26 -19.31
C SER A 210 -5.42 -12.72 -18.50
N HIS A 211 -4.91 -11.88 -17.58
CA HIS A 211 -3.58 -12.04 -16.95
C HIS A 211 -3.59 -12.18 -15.44
N GLY A 212 -4.75 -12.30 -14.81
CA GLY A 212 -4.90 -12.22 -13.35
C GLY A 212 -4.79 -10.79 -12.82
N ILE A 213 -5.29 -10.54 -11.62
CA ILE A 213 -5.24 -9.24 -10.96
C ILE A 213 -3.90 -9.08 -10.24
N ALA A 214 -3.26 -7.93 -10.41
CA ALA A 214 -2.06 -7.57 -9.66
C ALA A 214 -2.39 -7.41 -8.17
N ARG A 215 -1.56 -7.98 -7.28
CA ARG A 215 -1.82 -8.00 -5.83
C ARG A 215 -1.95 -6.60 -5.24
N SER A 216 -1.09 -5.66 -5.65
CA SER A 216 -1.13 -4.28 -5.18
C SER A 216 -2.51 -3.65 -5.46
N PHE A 217 -3.05 -3.87 -6.66
CA PHE A 217 -4.35 -3.35 -7.06
C PHE A 217 -5.53 -4.11 -6.44
N GLU A 218 -5.44 -5.43 -6.29
CA GLU A 218 -6.48 -6.19 -5.60
C GLU A 218 -6.70 -5.69 -4.15
N ASN A 219 -5.61 -5.37 -3.45
CA ASN A 219 -5.71 -4.79 -2.12
C ASN A 219 -6.36 -3.40 -2.15
N LEU A 220 -6.06 -2.57 -3.17
CA LEU A 220 -6.73 -1.28 -3.37
C LEU A 220 -8.23 -1.44 -3.63
N TYR A 221 -8.63 -2.38 -4.51
CA TYR A 221 -10.04 -2.60 -4.83
C TYR A 221 -10.84 -3.07 -3.62
N LYS A 222 -10.32 -3.99 -2.81
CA LYS A 222 -10.98 -4.49 -1.60
C LYS A 222 -11.32 -3.39 -0.60
N GLU A 223 -10.47 -2.37 -0.53
CA GLU A 223 -10.64 -1.28 0.44
C GLU A 223 -11.40 -0.07 -0.11
N LEU A 224 -11.35 0.15 -1.41
CA LEU A 224 -11.85 1.39 -2.03
C LEU A 224 -13.16 1.19 -2.81
N VAL A 225 -13.42 0.00 -3.34
CA VAL A 225 -14.59 -0.28 -4.19
C VAL A 225 -15.62 -1.09 -3.42
N VAL A 226 -16.77 -0.47 -3.11
CA VAL A 226 -17.72 -0.97 -2.11
C VAL A 226 -18.41 -2.30 -2.47
N ASN A 227 -18.52 -2.65 -3.74
CA ASN A 227 -19.10 -3.90 -4.23
C ASN A 227 -18.09 -4.75 -5.00
N TYR A 228 -16.79 -4.59 -4.72
CA TYR A 228 -15.77 -5.39 -5.37
C TYR A 228 -15.91 -6.86 -4.99
N GLU A 229 -16.05 -7.69 -6.00
CA GLU A 229 -16.00 -9.14 -5.87
C GLU A 229 -14.70 -9.66 -6.47
N ALA A 230 -13.85 -10.23 -5.61
CA ALA A 230 -12.59 -10.81 -6.08
C ALA A 230 -12.88 -11.95 -7.04
N PRO A 231 -12.35 -11.94 -8.28
CA PRO A 231 -12.50 -13.07 -9.18
C PRO A 231 -11.82 -14.31 -8.59
N SER A 232 -12.30 -15.48 -8.96
CA SER A 232 -11.73 -16.77 -8.55
C SER A 232 -10.32 -17.07 -9.09
N HIS A 233 -9.66 -16.09 -9.69
CA HIS A 233 -8.37 -16.21 -10.37
C HIS A 233 -7.24 -15.78 -9.44
N PHE A 234 -6.12 -16.48 -9.54
CA PHE A 234 -4.93 -16.18 -8.77
C PHE A 234 -4.38 -14.80 -9.11
N THR A 235 -3.83 -14.12 -8.12
CA THR A 235 -3.02 -12.92 -8.33
C THR A 235 -1.84 -13.25 -9.24
N SER A 236 -1.60 -12.43 -10.26
CA SER A 236 -0.46 -12.61 -11.16
C SER A 236 0.86 -12.43 -10.38
N ALA A 237 1.92 -13.09 -10.86
CA ALA A 237 3.27 -12.80 -10.39
C ALA A 237 3.60 -11.30 -10.64
N PRO A 238 4.23 -10.61 -9.68
CA PRO A 238 4.53 -9.18 -9.84
C PRO A 238 5.50 -8.92 -10.98
N LYS A 239 5.29 -7.82 -11.71
CA LYS A 239 6.14 -7.40 -12.84
C LYS A 239 6.63 -5.98 -12.65
N LEU A 240 7.93 -5.78 -12.85
CA LEU A 240 8.60 -4.49 -12.78
C LEU A 240 9.19 -4.14 -14.14
N LEU A 241 8.82 -2.98 -14.67
CA LEU A 241 9.47 -2.36 -15.82
C LEU A 241 10.41 -1.26 -15.32
N VAL A 242 11.69 -1.34 -15.64
CA VAL A 242 12.69 -0.33 -15.32
C VAL A 242 13.00 0.47 -16.57
N LEU A 243 12.74 1.76 -16.53
CA LEU A 243 13.11 2.71 -17.59
C LEU A 243 14.33 3.50 -17.10
N VAL A 244 15.45 3.36 -17.78
CA VAL A 244 16.72 3.87 -17.29
C VAL A 244 17.41 4.80 -18.31
N ALA A 245 17.98 5.91 -17.85
CA ALA A 245 18.88 6.74 -18.65
C ALA A 245 20.10 5.91 -19.09
N ASP A 246 20.49 5.99 -20.37
CA ASP A 246 21.45 5.08 -21.01
C ASP A 246 22.76 4.92 -20.25
N ALA A 247 23.33 6.01 -19.76
CA ALA A 247 24.59 6.00 -19.01
C ALA A 247 24.49 5.34 -17.64
N LEU A 248 23.28 5.20 -17.09
CA LEU A 248 23.01 4.62 -15.78
C LEU A 248 22.67 3.12 -15.85
N TYR A 249 22.57 2.55 -17.06
CA TYR A 249 22.12 1.17 -17.27
C TYR A 249 22.92 0.13 -16.47
N GLN A 250 24.24 0.25 -16.42
CA GLN A 250 25.08 -0.72 -15.70
C GLN A 250 24.86 -0.66 -14.18
N GLY A 251 24.64 0.53 -13.63
CA GLY A 251 24.46 0.74 -12.19
C GLY A 251 23.14 0.16 -11.67
N VAL A 252 22.10 0.01 -12.51
CA VAL A 252 20.82 -0.51 -12.05
C VAL A 252 20.77 -2.06 -12.05
N LEU A 253 21.67 -2.74 -12.76
CA LEU A 253 21.65 -4.20 -12.92
C LEU A 253 21.63 -4.96 -11.59
N PRO A 254 22.45 -4.63 -10.58
CA PRO A 254 22.40 -5.38 -9.32
C PRO A 254 21.03 -5.33 -8.63
N LEU A 255 20.30 -4.21 -8.73
CA LEU A 255 18.95 -4.09 -8.20
C LEU A 255 17.97 -4.96 -8.97
N THR A 256 18.01 -4.90 -10.29
CA THR A 256 17.11 -5.66 -11.18
C THR A 256 17.35 -7.16 -11.08
N ASP A 257 18.60 -7.59 -10.92
CA ASP A 257 18.95 -8.99 -10.68
C ASP A 257 18.36 -9.49 -9.36
N TRP A 258 18.44 -8.68 -8.29
CA TRP A 258 17.80 -9.01 -7.03
C TRP A 258 16.26 -9.07 -7.14
N LYS A 259 15.64 -8.10 -7.85
CA LYS A 259 14.19 -8.13 -8.07
C LYS A 259 13.75 -9.39 -8.83
N ALA A 260 14.46 -9.75 -9.89
CA ALA A 260 14.22 -11.01 -10.60
C ALA A 260 14.47 -12.24 -9.69
N ARG A 261 15.54 -12.24 -8.89
CA ARG A 261 15.86 -13.34 -7.97
C ARG A 261 14.79 -13.54 -6.91
N LYS A 262 14.20 -12.48 -6.35
CA LYS A 262 13.11 -12.60 -5.38
C LYS A 262 11.74 -12.89 -6.01
N GLY A 263 11.64 -12.98 -7.35
CA GLY A 263 10.42 -13.40 -8.06
C GLY A 263 9.59 -12.29 -8.68
N ILE A 264 10.11 -11.06 -8.76
CA ILE A 264 9.49 -9.99 -9.53
C ILE A 264 10.03 -10.06 -10.97
N LYS A 265 9.17 -10.42 -11.93
CA LYS A 265 9.58 -10.44 -13.34
C LYS A 265 10.02 -9.03 -13.77
N THR A 266 11.31 -8.85 -14.02
CA THR A 266 11.91 -7.54 -14.28
C THR A 266 12.34 -7.41 -15.74
N THR A 267 11.94 -6.31 -16.38
CA THR A 267 12.35 -5.91 -17.73
C THR A 267 13.02 -4.54 -17.64
N ILE A 268 14.13 -4.36 -18.36
CA ILE A 268 14.90 -3.10 -18.37
C ILE A 268 14.88 -2.55 -19.78
N VAL A 269 14.61 -1.25 -19.90
CA VAL A 269 14.58 -0.53 -21.18
C VAL A 269 15.37 0.77 -21.03
N LYS A 270 16.31 0.99 -21.93
CA LYS A 270 17.07 2.25 -21.98
C LYS A 270 16.21 3.37 -22.54
N LYS A 271 16.46 4.58 -22.07
CA LYS A 271 15.74 5.77 -22.54
C LYS A 271 15.78 5.92 -24.06
N SER A 272 16.92 5.66 -24.71
CA SER A 272 17.09 5.73 -26.16
C SER A 272 16.30 4.67 -26.94
N GLU A 273 15.85 3.60 -26.30
CA GLU A 273 15.03 2.56 -26.93
C GLU A 273 13.54 2.95 -26.94
N ILE A 274 13.16 3.97 -26.17
CA ILE A 274 11.79 4.50 -26.12
C ILE A 274 11.58 5.40 -27.32
N ALA A 275 10.56 5.13 -28.10
CA ALA A 275 10.20 5.85 -29.33
C ALA A 275 11.34 5.98 -30.37
N GLY A 276 12.45 5.24 -30.21
CA GLY A 276 13.61 5.28 -31.12
C GLY A 276 14.35 6.62 -31.16
N VAL A 277 14.25 7.41 -30.08
CA VAL A 277 14.91 8.72 -29.97
C VAL A 277 15.76 8.81 -28.67
N PRO A 278 16.94 9.47 -28.72
CA PRO A 278 17.81 9.54 -27.54
C PRO A 278 17.21 10.28 -26.34
N ALA A 279 16.28 11.19 -26.59
CA ALA A 279 15.65 12.03 -25.56
C ALA A 279 14.13 12.10 -25.81
N PRO A 280 13.38 11.05 -25.44
CA PRO A 280 11.92 11.05 -25.56
C PRO A 280 11.27 12.10 -24.66
N THR A 281 10.15 12.67 -25.10
CA THR A 281 9.31 13.51 -24.27
C THR A 281 8.52 12.67 -23.25
N ALA A 282 7.93 13.33 -22.25
CA ALA A 282 7.08 12.65 -21.27
C ALA A 282 5.90 11.93 -21.95
N GLU A 283 5.28 12.54 -22.97
CA GLU A 283 4.20 11.94 -23.73
C GLU A 283 4.64 10.71 -24.53
N GLN A 284 5.87 10.73 -25.09
CA GLN A 284 6.42 9.56 -25.79
C GLN A 284 6.69 8.41 -24.82
N VAL A 285 7.19 8.71 -23.61
CA VAL A 285 7.36 7.71 -22.54
C VAL A 285 6.00 7.15 -22.11
N LYS A 286 5.00 8.01 -21.89
CA LYS A 286 3.63 7.58 -21.56
C LYS A 286 3.03 6.70 -22.65
N THR A 287 3.22 7.07 -23.94
CA THR A 287 2.78 6.26 -25.08
C THR A 287 3.42 4.88 -25.07
N TYR A 288 4.72 4.80 -24.82
CA TYR A 288 5.43 3.53 -24.67
C TYR A 288 4.89 2.71 -23.50
N LEU A 289 4.70 3.33 -22.33
CA LEU A 289 4.10 2.67 -21.16
C LEU A 289 2.71 2.12 -21.48
N THR A 290 1.87 2.88 -22.19
CA THR A 290 0.54 2.45 -22.62
C THR A 290 0.61 1.23 -23.56
N GLN A 291 1.60 1.19 -24.46
CA GLN A 291 1.80 0.03 -25.34
C GLN A 291 2.20 -1.23 -24.54
N VAL A 292 3.13 -1.10 -23.61
CA VAL A 292 3.55 -2.22 -22.74
C VAL A 292 2.42 -2.65 -21.81
N TYR A 293 1.67 -1.70 -21.25
CA TYR A 293 0.50 -1.95 -20.40
C TYR A 293 -0.57 -2.78 -21.12
N ASN A 294 -0.78 -2.54 -22.42
CA ASN A 294 -1.74 -3.28 -23.24
C ASN A 294 -1.18 -4.58 -23.84
N SER A 295 0.04 -4.97 -23.47
CA SER A 295 0.68 -6.22 -23.94
C SER A 295 0.52 -7.36 -22.92
N SER A 296 1.00 -8.57 -23.27
CA SER A 296 1.10 -9.70 -22.35
C SER A 296 2.06 -9.47 -21.19
N ASP A 297 2.97 -8.50 -21.31
CA ASP A 297 3.95 -8.13 -20.28
C ASP A 297 3.52 -6.92 -19.41
N ARG A 298 2.23 -6.66 -19.35
CA ARG A 298 1.59 -5.58 -18.56
C ARG A 298 2.26 -5.45 -17.18
N PRO A 299 2.95 -4.32 -16.89
CA PRO A 299 3.65 -4.14 -15.63
C PRO A 299 2.68 -3.84 -14.48
N GLU A 300 3.06 -4.22 -13.27
CA GLU A 300 2.45 -3.75 -12.04
C GLU A 300 3.17 -2.50 -11.53
N PHE A 301 4.50 -2.53 -11.62
CA PHE A 301 5.39 -1.48 -11.15
C PHE A 301 6.24 -0.94 -12.29
N VAL A 302 6.54 0.36 -12.22
CA VAL A 302 7.52 1.04 -13.07
C VAL A 302 8.51 1.79 -12.19
N LEU A 303 9.79 1.60 -12.47
CA LEU A 303 10.87 2.35 -11.85
C LEU A 303 11.55 3.22 -12.91
N LEU A 304 11.49 4.52 -12.72
CA LEU A 304 12.22 5.51 -13.51
C LEU A 304 13.61 5.71 -12.89
N VAL A 305 14.68 5.60 -13.69
CA VAL A 305 16.05 5.80 -13.21
C VAL A 305 16.69 6.90 -14.02
N GLY A 306 16.90 8.03 -13.36
CA GLY A 306 17.41 9.27 -13.92
C GLY A 306 16.74 10.49 -13.31
N ASP A 307 17.46 11.58 -13.24
CA ASP A 307 16.99 12.86 -12.72
C ASP A 307 15.95 13.52 -13.63
N ALA A 308 15.23 14.50 -13.13
CA ALA A 308 14.33 15.32 -13.93
C ALA A 308 15.06 16.49 -14.62
N SER A 309 16.20 16.88 -14.09
CA SER A 309 17.05 18.00 -14.59
C SER A 309 18.52 17.61 -14.72
N GLY A 310 19.37 18.48 -15.25
CA GLY A 310 20.82 18.24 -15.32
C GLY A 310 21.23 17.21 -16.37
N THR A 311 22.02 16.20 -15.96
CA THR A 311 22.53 15.11 -16.81
C THR A 311 21.79 13.81 -16.55
N ASN A 312 21.82 12.89 -17.54
CA ASN A 312 21.16 11.58 -17.43
C ASN A 312 19.71 11.67 -17.00
N THR A 313 19.00 12.65 -17.55
CA THR A 313 17.61 12.97 -17.20
C THR A 313 16.62 11.91 -17.70
N PHE A 314 15.54 11.76 -16.94
CA PHE A 314 14.34 11.10 -17.37
C PHE A 314 13.16 12.09 -17.27
N PRO A 315 12.38 12.33 -18.35
CA PRO A 315 11.39 13.41 -18.37
C PRO A 315 10.25 13.18 -17.36
N TRP A 316 9.64 14.25 -16.93
CA TRP A 316 8.40 14.27 -16.16
C TRP A 316 7.38 15.21 -16.81
N PHE A 317 6.14 15.18 -16.33
CA PHE A 317 5.07 16.03 -16.86
C PHE A 317 5.02 17.38 -16.14
N THR A 318 4.48 18.38 -16.84
CA THR A 318 3.83 19.52 -16.19
C THR A 318 2.33 19.25 -16.22
N ALA A 319 1.78 18.91 -15.05
CA ALA A 319 0.37 18.61 -14.84
C ALA A 319 -0.32 19.72 -14.05
N THR A 320 -1.63 19.63 -13.86
CA THR A 320 -2.35 20.50 -12.94
C THR A 320 -1.75 20.35 -11.53
N GLY A 321 -1.32 21.46 -10.93
CA GLY A 321 -0.61 21.45 -9.65
C GLY A 321 0.91 21.48 -9.77
N GLY A 322 1.52 21.34 -10.97
CA GLY A 322 2.95 21.49 -11.21
C GLY A 322 3.62 20.27 -11.83
N LYS A 323 4.88 20.02 -11.48
CA LYS A 323 5.68 18.91 -11.99
C LYS A 323 5.26 17.57 -11.40
N SER A 324 5.24 16.50 -12.22
CA SER A 324 4.61 15.24 -11.83
C SER A 324 5.10 14.01 -12.60
N ASP A 325 5.26 12.90 -11.89
CA ASP A 325 5.32 11.56 -12.48
C ASP A 325 3.95 10.85 -12.46
N HIS A 326 2.93 11.44 -11.83
CA HIS A 326 1.62 10.79 -11.72
C HIS A 326 0.94 10.49 -13.05
N PRO A 327 1.03 11.34 -14.10
CA PRO A 327 0.47 11.02 -15.40
C PRO A 327 1.02 9.75 -16.07
N TYR A 328 2.21 9.26 -15.66
CA TYR A 328 2.71 7.96 -16.08
C TYR A 328 1.92 6.79 -15.50
N GLN A 329 1.21 7.01 -14.40
CA GLN A 329 0.40 5.99 -13.76
C GLN A 329 -0.98 5.83 -14.40
N CYS A 330 -1.49 6.86 -15.08
CA CYS A 330 -2.81 6.90 -15.69
C CYS A 330 -2.73 6.52 -17.17
N LEU A 331 -2.89 5.26 -17.50
CA LEU A 331 -2.66 4.70 -18.84
C LEU A 331 -3.96 4.26 -19.54
N GLU A 332 -4.99 3.96 -18.78
CA GLU A 332 -6.30 3.53 -19.27
C GLU A 332 -7.34 4.61 -18.92
N GLY A 333 -8.25 4.89 -19.87
CA GLY A 333 -9.22 5.95 -19.65
C GLY A 333 -8.66 7.37 -19.74
N THR A 334 -9.39 8.30 -19.14
CA THR A 334 -9.04 9.74 -19.12
C THR A 334 -9.05 10.32 -17.70
N ASP A 335 -9.23 9.46 -16.70
CA ASP A 335 -9.31 9.81 -15.31
C ASP A 335 -7.91 9.88 -14.63
N ILE A 336 -7.89 10.20 -13.34
CA ILE A 336 -6.66 10.38 -12.55
C ILE A 336 -6.31 9.12 -11.72
N LEU A 337 -7.10 8.07 -11.80
CA LEU A 337 -6.83 6.87 -11.01
C LEU A 337 -5.61 6.12 -11.57
N PRO A 338 -4.77 5.55 -10.71
CA PRO A 338 -3.56 4.87 -11.17
C PRO A 338 -3.86 3.48 -11.75
N ASP A 339 -3.22 3.14 -12.87
CA ASP A 339 -3.23 1.83 -13.50
C ASP A 339 -1.96 1.03 -13.24
N ILE A 340 -0.88 1.71 -12.86
CA ILE A 340 0.40 1.15 -12.46
C ILE A 340 0.96 1.91 -11.25
N VAL A 341 1.95 1.31 -10.60
CA VAL A 341 2.66 1.94 -9.48
C VAL A 341 4.01 2.47 -9.96
N VAL A 342 4.26 3.76 -9.81
CA VAL A 342 5.50 4.40 -10.29
C VAL A 342 6.36 4.89 -9.11
N GLY A 343 7.67 4.67 -9.21
CA GLY A 343 8.68 5.31 -8.38
C GLY A 343 9.86 5.80 -9.21
N ARG A 344 10.66 6.68 -8.64
CA ARG A 344 11.84 7.26 -9.29
C ARG A 344 13.08 7.15 -8.40
N ILE A 345 14.17 6.65 -8.95
CA ILE A 345 15.53 6.87 -8.43
C ILE A 345 16.09 8.04 -9.23
N SER A 346 15.98 9.25 -8.65
CA SER A 346 16.47 10.48 -9.27
C SER A 346 17.95 10.60 -8.96
N VAL A 347 18.80 10.43 -9.98
CA VAL A 347 20.27 10.47 -9.89
C VAL A 347 20.86 10.95 -11.21
N GLN A 348 21.98 11.66 -11.14
CA GLN A 348 22.66 12.19 -12.31
C GLN A 348 23.89 11.36 -12.73
N THR A 349 24.48 10.61 -11.81
CA THR A 349 25.75 9.91 -12.04
C THR A 349 25.71 8.45 -11.60
N LEU A 350 26.61 7.62 -12.16
CA LEU A 350 26.78 6.24 -11.73
C LEU A 350 27.14 6.10 -10.24
N PRO A 351 28.04 6.90 -9.64
CA PRO A 351 28.33 6.80 -8.20
C PRO A 351 27.10 7.05 -7.30
N GLU A 352 26.21 7.99 -7.66
CA GLU A 352 24.95 8.24 -6.95
C GLU A 352 24.03 7.02 -7.07
N LEU A 353 23.88 6.49 -8.30
CA LEU A 353 23.08 5.28 -8.52
C LEU A 353 23.64 4.07 -7.77
N ASP A 354 24.95 3.86 -7.79
CA ASP A 354 25.61 2.76 -7.05
C ASP A 354 25.36 2.90 -5.54
N SER A 355 25.38 4.13 -5.03
CA SER A 355 25.03 4.43 -3.65
C SER A 355 23.57 4.05 -3.32
N ALA A 356 22.63 4.53 -4.12
CA ALA A 356 21.20 4.23 -3.96
C ALA A 356 20.92 2.72 -4.06
N VAL A 357 21.43 2.06 -5.10
CA VAL A 357 21.23 0.62 -5.34
C VAL A 357 21.85 -0.23 -4.23
N SER A 358 23.09 0.07 -3.82
CA SER A 358 23.74 -0.70 -2.76
C SER A 358 22.99 -0.62 -1.43
N LYS A 359 22.38 0.52 -1.15
CA LYS A 359 21.55 0.77 0.02
C LYS A 359 20.24 -0.01 -0.02
N LEU A 360 19.54 0.04 -1.16
CA LEU A 360 18.30 -0.73 -1.37
C LEU A 360 18.54 -2.23 -1.23
N LEU A 361 19.63 -2.73 -1.81
CA LEU A 361 20.04 -4.13 -1.67
C LEU A 361 20.36 -4.50 -0.21
N GLN A 362 21.07 -3.62 0.51
CA GLN A 362 21.37 -3.84 1.93
C GLN A 362 20.08 -3.89 2.76
N TYR A 363 19.12 -3.03 2.48
CA TYR A 363 17.85 -3.00 3.17
C TYR A 363 17.02 -4.28 2.91
N GLU A 364 16.84 -4.64 1.66
CA GLU A 364 15.96 -5.76 1.30
C GLU A 364 16.63 -7.15 1.42
N LYS A 365 17.88 -7.29 0.94
CA LYS A 365 18.54 -8.59 0.83
C LYS A 365 19.29 -8.99 2.09
N GLN A 366 19.82 -8.00 2.80
CA GLN A 366 20.68 -8.20 3.97
C GLN A 366 20.28 -7.30 5.13
N PRO A 367 19.04 -7.41 5.64
CA PRO A 367 18.58 -6.56 6.73
C PRO A 367 19.50 -6.68 7.94
N ASN A 368 19.71 -5.58 8.65
CA ASN A 368 20.63 -5.51 9.78
C ASN A 368 20.10 -6.29 10.99
N MET A 369 20.60 -7.49 11.19
CA MET A 369 20.24 -8.37 12.30
C MET A 369 21.16 -8.24 13.52
N LEU A 370 22.23 -7.44 13.45
CA LEU A 370 23.15 -7.22 14.57
C LEU A 370 22.64 -6.15 15.54
N GLN A 371 21.86 -5.21 15.04
CA GLN A 371 21.22 -4.14 15.80
C GLN A 371 19.76 -4.10 15.37
N THR A 372 18.84 -4.55 16.22
CA THR A 372 17.44 -4.77 15.83
C THR A 372 16.43 -3.83 16.49
N ASP A 373 16.87 -3.05 17.47
CA ASP A 373 16.02 -2.12 18.23
C ASP A 373 15.39 -1.02 17.36
N TRP A 374 16.10 -0.58 16.31
CA TRP A 374 15.64 0.48 15.41
C TRP A 374 14.40 0.10 14.58
N TYR A 375 14.15 -1.19 14.32
CA TYR A 375 12.97 -1.63 13.59
C TYR A 375 11.65 -1.28 14.28
N LYS A 376 11.68 -1.09 15.60
CA LYS A 376 10.53 -0.72 16.44
C LYS A 376 10.57 0.74 16.90
N ARG A 377 11.33 1.57 16.20
CA ARG A 377 11.41 3.01 16.47
C ARG A 377 10.86 3.80 15.29
N ALA A 378 10.02 4.78 15.59
CA ALA A 378 9.54 5.76 14.63
C ALA A 378 9.74 7.18 15.16
N MET A 379 9.78 8.16 14.26
CA MET A 379 9.79 9.57 14.59
C MET A 379 8.62 10.25 13.88
N VAL A 380 7.83 10.99 14.63
CA VAL A 380 6.76 11.85 14.12
C VAL A 380 7.17 13.29 14.38
N LEU A 381 7.38 14.04 13.29
CA LEU A 381 7.67 15.46 13.35
C LEU A 381 6.44 16.22 12.88
N HIS A 382 6.04 17.25 13.62
CA HIS A 382 4.88 18.05 13.27
C HIS A 382 5.10 19.55 13.52
N SER A 383 4.53 20.39 12.67
CA SER A 383 4.45 21.82 12.95
C SER A 383 3.49 22.08 14.11
N ASN A 384 3.47 23.31 14.60
CA ASN A 384 2.47 23.76 15.59
C ASN A 384 1.25 24.42 14.91
N ASP A 385 1.17 24.37 13.57
CA ASP A 385 0.14 25.05 12.81
C ASP A 385 -1.13 24.19 12.64
N GLY A 386 -2.28 24.81 12.74
CA GLY A 386 -3.57 24.21 12.45
C GLY A 386 -3.80 22.86 13.11
N ILE A 387 -4.04 21.84 12.30
CA ILE A 387 -4.30 20.46 12.75
C ILE A 387 -3.07 19.55 12.75
N ASP A 388 -1.88 20.07 12.39
CA ASP A 388 -0.66 19.27 12.31
C ASP A 388 -0.31 18.56 13.64
N PRO A 389 -0.43 19.19 14.82
CA PRO A 389 -0.23 18.50 16.08
C PRO A 389 -1.20 17.33 16.31
N VAL A 390 -2.44 17.50 15.86
CA VAL A 390 -3.48 16.44 15.96
C VAL A 390 -3.15 15.28 15.02
N ASN A 391 -2.82 15.57 13.77
CA ASN A 391 -2.37 14.56 12.79
C ASN A 391 -1.11 13.83 13.28
N GLY A 392 -0.16 14.55 13.91
CA GLY A 392 1.01 13.95 14.55
C GLY A 392 0.62 12.96 15.65
N GLN A 393 -0.34 13.29 16.51
CA GLN A 393 -0.84 12.37 17.54
C GLN A 393 -1.55 11.14 16.93
N VAL A 394 -2.28 11.31 15.84
CA VAL A 394 -2.90 10.21 15.10
C VAL A 394 -1.82 9.28 14.55
N ALA A 395 -0.80 9.82 13.86
CA ALA A 395 0.31 9.02 13.34
C ALA A 395 1.04 8.26 14.45
N ARG A 396 1.35 8.92 15.58
CA ARG A 396 1.94 8.28 16.76
C ARG A 396 1.08 7.12 17.27
N SER A 397 -0.22 7.34 17.37
CA SER A 397 -1.18 6.32 17.81
C SER A 397 -1.18 5.09 16.90
N VAL A 398 -1.13 5.28 15.58
CA VAL A 398 -1.03 4.20 14.59
C VAL A 398 0.26 3.40 14.79
N PHE A 399 1.41 4.07 14.89
CA PHE A 399 2.68 3.38 15.13
C PHE A 399 2.66 2.56 16.43
N MET A 400 2.17 3.13 17.53
CA MET A 400 2.18 2.46 18.82
C MET A 400 1.15 1.34 18.92
N ASN A 401 -0.11 1.61 18.57
CA ASN A 401 -1.23 0.72 18.86
C ASN A 401 -1.46 -0.33 17.78
N GLU A 402 -1.18 0.00 16.52
CA GLU A 402 -1.39 -0.89 15.37
C GLU A 402 -0.07 -1.47 14.87
N GLY A 403 1.00 -0.67 14.84
CA GLY A 403 2.35 -1.10 14.48
C GLY A 403 3.12 -1.80 15.61
N GLY A 404 2.70 -1.64 16.86
CA GLY A 404 3.40 -2.19 18.04
C GLY A 404 4.81 -1.62 18.21
N PHE A 405 5.03 -0.36 17.81
CA PHE A 405 6.30 0.31 17.99
C PHE A 405 6.55 0.59 19.48
N THR A 406 7.75 0.34 19.94
CA THR A 406 8.13 0.49 21.35
C THR A 406 8.61 1.90 21.67
N ASN A 407 9.07 2.64 20.67
CA ASN A 407 9.48 4.04 20.80
C ASN A 407 8.99 4.85 19.59
N VAL A 408 8.21 5.90 19.86
CA VAL A 408 7.75 6.87 18.85
C VAL A 408 8.03 8.26 19.38
N ASP A 409 9.11 8.84 18.88
CA ASP A 409 9.54 10.19 19.25
C ASP A 409 8.59 11.22 18.60
N MET A 410 8.05 12.13 19.41
CA MET A 410 7.25 13.27 18.95
C MET A 410 8.13 14.52 18.95
N VAL A 411 8.28 15.15 17.79
CA VAL A 411 9.19 16.27 17.58
C VAL A 411 8.42 17.47 17.01
N ASN A 412 8.62 18.62 17.60
CA ASN A 412 8.03 19.90 17.15
C ASN A 412 9.09 21.01 17.20
N ASN A 413 8.68 22.26 17.05
CA ASN A 413 9.55 23.43 17.00
C ASN A 413 10.38 23.69 18.26
N SER A 414 10.13 22.98 19.36
CA SER A 414 10.95 23.09 20.57
C SER A 414 12.27 22.34 20.47
N PHE A 415 12.44 21.49 19.44
CA PHE A 415 13.67 20.70 19.23
C PHE A 415 14.62 21.41 18.28
N SER A 416 15.90 21.46 18.66
CA SER A 416 16.96 21.95 17.77
C SER A 416 17.32 20.93 16.70
N GLN A 417 17.86 21.38 15.57
CA GLN A 417 18.34 20.52 14.48
C GLN A 417 19.34 19.46 14.97
N SER A 418 20.21 19.82 15.94
CA SER A 418 21.18 18.89 16.54
C SER A 418 20.49 17.79 17.34
N GLN A 419 19.42 18.10 18.08
CA GLN A 419 18.63 17.09 18.80
C GLN A 419 17.94 16.14 17.84
N ILE A 420 17.32 16.66 16.76
CA ILE A 420 16.70 15.86 15.71
C ILE A 420 17.73 14.94 15.06
N THR A 421 18.90 15.46 14.68
CA THR A 421 20.01 14.67 14.13
C THR A 421 20.47 13.57 15.10
N GLY A 422 20.56 13.88 16.40
CA GLY A 422 20.93 12.93 17.44
C GLY A 422 19.90 11.78 17.57
N MET A 423 18.61 12.08 17.45
CA MET A 423 17.54 11.09 17.47
C MET A 423 17.59 10.19 16.23
N ILE A 424 17.75 10.76 15.03
CA ILE A 424 17.87 9.99 13.78
C ILE A 424 19.08 9.05 13.85
N ASN A 425 20.19 9.48 14.41
CA ASN A 425 21.43 8.70 14.56
C ASN A 425 21.28 7.46 15.47
N GLN A 426 20.28 7.42 16.34
CA GLN A 426 19.98 6.21 17.10
C GLN A 426 19.42 5.08 16.23
N GLY A 427 18.97 5.40 15.01
CA GLY A 427 18.31 4.50 14.07
C GLY A 427 16.80 4.50 14.26
N ILE A 428 16.11 4.69 13.15
CA ILE A 428 14.66 4.85 13.08
C ILE A 428 14.20 4.14 11.82
N SER A 429 13.14 3.31 11.88
CA SER A 429 12.60 2.63 10.71
C SER A 429 11.60 3.47 9.92
N TRP A 430 10.91 4.40 10.60
CA TRP A 430 9.94 5.28 9.98
C TRP A 430 10.11 6.72 10.45
N ILE A 431 10.11 7.65 9.50
CA ILE A 431 9.97 9.08 9.75
C ILE A 431 8.67 9.54 9.11
N TRP A 432 7.79 10.15 9.87
CA TRP A 432 6.57 10.77 9.38
C TRP A 432 6.59 12.24 9.74
N PHE A 433 6.69 13.10 8.74
CA PHE A 433 6.75 14.54 8.87
C PHE A 433 5.47 15.18 8.37
N ILE A 434 4.92 16.14 9.13
CA ILE A 434 3.83 17.01 8.70
C ILE A 434 4.13 18.46 9.12
N GLY A 435 4.20 19.34 8.14
CA GLY A 435 4.53 20.76 8.37
C GLY A 435 4.94 21.46 7.10
N HIS A 436 5.61 22.58 7.25
CA HIS A 436 6.13 23.36 6.15
C HIS A 436 7.43 22.75 5.59
N GLY A 437 7.70 23.02 4.32
CA GLY A 437 8.91 22.53 3.66
C GLY A 437 9.38 23.42 2.52
N SER A 438 10.54 23.10 2.01
CA SER A 438 11.15 23.73 0.84
C SER A 438 11.95 22.70 0.07
N SER A 439 12.51 23.07 -1.08
CA SER A 439 13.36 22.20 -1.88
C SER A 439 14.60 21.68 -1.13
N THR A 440 14.97 22.26 0.03
CA THR A 440 16.20 21.89 0.77
C THR A 440 15.98 21.52 2.23
N SER A 441 14.74 21.61 2.76
CA SER A 441 14.50 21.40 4.19
C SER A 441 13.04 21.09 4.52
N TRP A 442 12.85 20.46 5.68
CA TRP A 442 11.68 20.70 6.52
C TRP A 442 11.85 22.06 7.19
N ALA A 443 10.77 22.81 7.32
CA ALA A 443 10.84 24.17 7.86
C ALA A 443 10.31 24.25 9.30
N ASP A 444 9.40 23.40 9.68
CA ASP A 444 8.72 23.49 10.96
C ASP A 444 8.31 22.09 11.48
N PRO A 445 9.13 21.44 12.34
CA PRO A 445 10.43 21.87 12.86
C PRO A 445 11.52 21.93 11.79
N VAL A 446 12.44 22.88 11.97
CA VAL A 446 13.54 23.08 11.00
C VAL A 446 14.54 21.96 11.03
N TRP A 447 14.73 21.30 9.89
CA TRP A 447 15.82 20.36 9.64
C TRP A 447 16.13 20.30 8.14
N SER A 448 17.39 20.51 7.75
CA SER A 448 17.78 20.75 6.35
C SER A 448 18.85 19.78 5.86
N MET A 449 19.08 19.78 4.56
CA MET A 449 20.15 19.03 3.91
C MET A 449 21.53 19.30 4.51
N SER A 450 21.79 20.51 5.06
CA SER A 450 23.03 20.83 5.73
C SER A 450 23.32 19.98 6.99
N ASN A 451 22.31 19.34 7.55
CA ASN A 451 22.45 18.42 8.69
C ASN A 451 22.78 16.99 8.27
N MET A 452 22.49 16.60 7.02
CA MET A 452 22.68 15.23 6.54
C MET A 452 24.14 14.72 6.66
N PRO A 453 25.19 15.54 6.45
CA PRO A 453 26.57 15.09 6.68
C PRO A 453 26.85 14.62 8.12
N ASN A 454 26.04 15.04 9.09
CA ASN A 454 26.16 14.63 10.50
C ASN A 454 25.39 13.35 10.84
N LEU A 455 24.70 12.74 9.87
CA LEU A 455 24.02 11.47 10.06
C LEU A 455 25.03 10.32 10.10
N THR A 456 24.85 9.42 11.08
CA THR A 456 25.77 8.30 11.33
C THR A 456 25.03 7.01 11.73
N PHE A 457 23.74 6.89 11.38
CA PHE A 457 22.90 5.75 11.78
C PHE A 457 23.26 4.43 11.05
N GLY A 458 24.11 4.46 10.05
CA GLY A 458 24.62 3.28 9.36
C GLY A 458 23.53 2.58 8.52
N LEU A 459 23.35 1.28 8.76
CA LEU A 459 22.40 0.46 7.99
C LEU A 459 20.94 0.56 8.48
N LYS A 460 20.63 1.48 9.39
CA LYS A 460 19.29 1.66 9.99
C LYS A 460 18.50 2.69 9.20
N GLN A 461 18.17 2.37 7.97
CA GLN A 461 17.60 3.28 6.97
C GLN A 461 16.09 3.49 7.19
N PRO A 462 15.61 4.74 7.38
CA PRO A 462 14.19 5.00 7.50
C PRO A 462 13.44 4.92 6.17
N SER A 463 12.15 4.60 6.23
CA SER A 463 11.16 4.95 5.22
C SER A 463 10.50 6.26 5.63
N ILE A 464 10.39 7.22 4.71
CA ILE A 464 9.97 8.59 5.02
C ILE A 464 8.65 8.92 4.33
N VAL A 465 7.68 9.45 5.09
CA VAL A 465 6.48 10.12 4.56
C VAL A 465 6.61 11.59 4.92
N SER A 466 6.83 12.44 3.91
CA SER A 466 7.03 13.88 4.07
C SER A 466 5.81 14.66 3.55
N ILE A 467 4.97 15.11 4.48
CA ILE A 467 3.81 15.93 4.17
C ILE A 467 4.25 17.40 4.30
N ALA A 468 4.95 17.84 3.26
CA ALA A 468 5.58 19.16 3.18
C ALA A 468 5.66 19.63 1.73
N CYS A 469 5.73 20.95 1.52
CA CYS A 469 5.92 21.56 0.20
C CYS A 469 7.31 21.24 -0.36
N SER A 470 7.39 21.04 -1.66
CA SER A 470 8.61 21.10 -2.51
C SER A 470 9.78 20.20 -2.07
N ASN A 471 9.55 19.20 -1.21
CA ASN A 471 10.63 18.30 -0.80
C ASN A 471 11.09 17.35 -1.93
N ALA A 472 10.31 17.22 -3.01
CA ALA A 472 10.65 16.48 -4.23
C ALA A 472 10.71 17.42 -5.45
N ASP A 473 11.13 18.66 -5.30
CA ASP A 473 11.31 19.64 -6.38
C ASP A 473 12.60 19.35 -7.15
N LEU A 474 12.55 18.31 -8.03
CA LEU A 474 13.72 17.74 -8.71
C LEU A 474 14.38 18.66 -9.72
N ASP A 475 13.77 19.77 -10.09
CA ASP A 475 14.36 20.76 -11.02
C ASP A 475 14.64 22.12 -10.38
N TYR A 476 14.61 22.20 -9.03
CA TYR A 476 14.97 23.44 -8.36
C TYR A 476 16.39 23.89 -8.67
N SER A 477 17.26 22.95 -9.05
CA SER A 477 18.65 23.23 -9.45
C SER A 477 19.14 22.13 -10.40
N THR A 478 19.87 22.52 -11.44
CA THR A 478 20.49 21.57 -12.39
C THR A 478 21.79 20.93 -11.87
N THR A 479 22.26 21.32 -10.70
CA THR A 479 23.57 20.92 -10.16
C THR A 479 23.52 20.48 -8.69
N ASN A 480 22.38 20.63 -8.03
CA ASN A 480 22.23 20.28 -6.61
C ASN A 480 20.93 19.51 -6.41
N ASP A 481 21.00 18.50 -5.58
CA ASP A 481 19.86 17.67 -5.20
C ASP A 481 18.80 18.49 -4.45
N CYS A 482 17.54 18.13 -4.60
CA CYS A 482 16.51 18.55 -3.66
C CYS A 482 16.58 17.71 -2.37
N PHE A 483 15.76 18.08 -1.39
CA PHE A 483 15.72 17.40 -0.09
C PHE A 483 15.40 15.90 -0.21
N GLY A 484 14.47 15.52 -1.07
CA GLY A 484 14.10 14.13 -1.30
C GLY A 484 15.19 13.32 -1.99
N GLU A 485 15.85 13.89 -3.00
CA GLU A 485 16.98 13.28 -3.70
C GLU A 485 18.15 13.04 -2.73
N ALA A 486 18.50 14.04 -1.94
CA ALA A 486 19.55 13.92 -0.94
C ALA A 486 19.31 12.79 0.08
N TRP A 487 18.05 12.47 0.41
CA TRP A 487 17.71 11.31 1.21
C TRP A 487 17.91 9.99 0.47
N ILE A 488 17.82 9.96 -0.86
CA ILE A 488 17.96 8.74 -1.67
C ILE A 488 19.41 8.51 -2.12
N GLU A 489 20.14 9.53 -2.53
CA GLU A 489 21.44 9.40 -3.21
C GLU A 489 22.61 9.23 -2.27
N ARG A 490 22.53 9.78 -1.05
CA ARG A 490 23.65 9.77 -0.11
C ARG A 490 24.00 8.34 0.31
N GLY A 491 25.30 8.10 0.52
CA GLY A 491 25.85 6.78 0.77
C GLY A 491 25.33 6.07 2.02
N ARG A 492 25.75 4.84 2.20
CA ARG A 492 25.38 3.99 3.35
C ARG A 492 25.64 4.72 4.66
N GLY A 493 24.61 4.81 5.49
CA GLY A 493 24.68 5.43 6.81
C GLY A 493 24.13 6.85 6.92
N ASN A 494 23.72 7.46 5.82
CA ASN A 494 23.24 8.84 5.81
C ASN A 494 21.94 9.05 5.05
N SER A 495 21.22 8.00 4.67
CA SER A 495 20.12 8.09 3.72
C SER A 495 18.94 7.19 4.04
N ALA A 496 17.77 7.48 3.47
CA ALA A 496 16.54 6.73 3.59
C ALA A 496 16.45 5.57 2.58
N SER A 497 15.56 4.62 2.84
CA SER A 497 15.21 3.58 1.86
C SER A 497 14.26 4.12 0.78
N ASN A 498 13.23 4.87 1.18
CA ASN A 498 12.27 5.54 0.31
C ASN A 498 11.77 6.83 0.96
N ILE A 499 11.29 7.76 0.14
CA ILE A 499 10.56 8.95 0.59
C ILE A 499 9.36 9.24 -0.32
N ALA A 500 8.20 9.48 0.28
CA ALA A 500 7.05 10.08 -0.39
C ALA A 500 7.02 11.57 -0.09
N ALA A 501 7.01 12.42 -1.11
CA ALA A 501 7.10 13.87 -0.97
C ALA A 501 6.40 14.61 -2.11
N SER A 502 6.11 15.89 -1.91
CA SER A 502 5.52 16.78 -2.89
C SER A 502 6.58 17.49 -3.73
N THR A 503 6.29 17.64 -5.04
CA THR A 503 7.13 18.37 -6.00
C THR A 503 6.96 19.89 -5.91
N GLU A 504 5.84 20.37 -5.38
CA GLU A 504 5.41 21.78 -5.41
C GLU A 504 4.81 22.20 -4.06
N LEU A 505 4.33 23.44 -4.02
CA LEU A 505 3.53 23.94 -2.90
C LEU A 505 2.23 23.13 -2.80
N CYS A 506 1.95 22.60 -1.64
CA CYS A 506 0.81 21.72 -1.42
C CYS A 506 -0.21 22.28 -0.43
N ALA A 507 -1.47 21.91 -0.59
CA ALA A 507 -2.56 22.38 0.24
C ALA A 507 -2.66 21.59 1.56
N PHE A 508 -3.08 22.25 2.65
CA PHE A 508 -3.53 21.59 3.87
C PHE A 508 -4.67 20.60 3.59
N TYR A 509 -4.95 19.70 4.49
CA TYR A 509 -6.02 18.69 4.50
C TYR A 509 -5.90 17.62 3.43
N THR A 510 -5.70 17.98 2.14
CA THR A 510 -5.54 16.99 1.08
C THR A 510 -4.24 16.20 1.24
N THR A 511 -3.14 16.90 1.54
CA THR A 511 -1.84 16.27 1.81
C THR A 511 -1.84 15.48 3.12
N ASP A 512 -2.50 16.02 4.16
CA ASP A 512 -2.67 15.38 5.45
C ASP A 512 -3.37 14.03 5.30
N THR A 513 -4.40 14.02 4.45
CA THR A 513 -5.14 12.79 4.14
C THR A 513 -4.25 11.79 3.42
N ILE A 514 -3.49 12.19 2.40
CA ILE A 514 -2.56 11.28 1.71
C ILE A 514 -1.58 10.65 2.70
N GLY A 515 -0.91 11.45 3.53
CA GLY A 515 0.10 10.94 4.46
C GLY A 515 -0.47 10.05 5.55
N ARG A 516 -1.66 10.37 6.09
CA ARG A 516 -2.36 9.54 7.06
C ARG A 516 -2.81 8.21 6.44
N GLU A 517 -3.40 8.25 5.26
CA GLU A 517 -3.89 7.07 4.57
C GLU A 517 -2.75 6.15 4.10
N MET A 518 -1.54 6.66 3.85
CA MET A 518 -0.35 5.82 3.65
C MET A 518 -0.05 4.95 4.88
N LEU A 519 -0.17 5.50 6.10
CA LEU A 519 -0.01 4.70 7.33
C LEU A 519 -1.13 3.66 7.46
N TYR A 520 -2.37 4.05 7.17
CA TYR A 520 -3.50 3.11 7.22
C TYR A 520 -3.38 2.01 6.16
N ALA A 521 -2.89 2.31 4.95
CA ALA A 521 -2.56 1.33 3.93
C ALA A 521 -1.67 0.22 4.50
N TYR A 522 -0.59 0.62 5.16
CA TYR A 522 0.38 -0.31 5.71
C TYR A 522 -0.12 -1.06 6.95
N PHE A 523 -0.63 -0.34 7.95
CA PHE A 523 -0.92 -0.92 9.27
C PHE A 523 -2.32 -1.55 9.40
N ARG A 524 -3.28 -1.14 8.54
CA ARG A 524 -4.67 -1.63 8.58
C ARG A 524 -5.05 -2.49 7.38
N HIS A 525 -4.58 -2.13 6.19
CA HIS A 525 -5.10 -2.67 4.93
C HIS A 525 -4.16 -3.67 4.22
N GLY A 526 -2.98 -3.94 4.80
CA GLY A 526 -2.07 -4.95 4.25
C GLY A 526 -1.41 -4.58 2.91
N ILE A 527 -1.30 -3.28 2.63
CA ILE A 527 -0.62 -2.72 1.46
C ILE A 527 0.78 -2.32 1.91
N TYR A 528 1.79 -3.10 1.55
CA TYR A 528 3.11 -3.00 2.17
C TYR A 528 4.19 -2.40 1.28
N ASP A 529 4.05 -2.48 -0.04
CA ASP A 529 4.97 -1.83 -0.96
C ASP A 529 4.74 -0.32 -0.97
N PHE A 530 5.87 0.42 -0.94
CA PHE A 530 5.83 1.86 -0.66
C PHE A 530 5.10 2.68 -1.72
N GLY A 531 5.22 2.27 -2.99
CA GLY A 531 4.52 2.94 -4.08
C GLY A 531 3.00 2.75 -4.02
N SER A 532 2.53 1.52 -3.69
CA SER A 532 1.09 1.25 -3.54
C SER A 532 0.49 1.91 -2.31
N MET A 533 1.26 2.08 -1.23
CA MET A 533 0.83 2.88 -0.07
C MET A 533 0.50 4.31 -0.49
N LEU A 534 1.36 4.93 -1.31
CA LEU A 534 1.12 6.28 -1.82
C LEU A 534 -0.10 6.31 -2.75
N ASN A 535 -0.26 5.34 -3.65
CA ASN A 535 -1.44 5.25 -4.51
C ASN A 535 -2.73 5.08 -3.71
N TYR A 536 -2.72 4.25 -2.65
CA TYR A 536 -3.87 4.16 -1.74
C TYR A 536 -4.20 5.53 -1.11
N GLY A 537 -3.19 6.22 -0.59
CA GLY A 537 -3.36 7.56 0.00
C GLY A 537 -3.96 8.56 -0.99
N LYS A 538 -3.47 8.58 -2.24
CA LYS A 538 -3.96 9.43 -3.32
C LYS A 538 -5.42 9.14 -3.67
N VAL A 539 -5.73 7.86 -3.94
CA VAL A 539 -7.09 7.45 -4.33
C VAL A 539 -8.09 7.65 -3.18
N LYS A 540 -7.66 7.42 -1.95
CA LYS A 540 -8.48 7.68 -0.76
C LYS A 540 -8.74 9.16 -0.55
N ALA A 541 -7.73 10.01 -0.77
CA ALA A 541 -7.91 11.46 -0.75
C ALA A 541 -8.86 11.92 -1.88
N TYR A 542 -8.71 11.38 -3.10
CA TYR A 542 -9.63 11.65 -4.20
C TYR A 542 -11.08 11.31 -3.81
N GLN A 543 -11.30 10.13 -3.25
CA GLN A 543 -12.61 9.68 -2.78
C GLN A 543 -13.12 10.60 -1.66
N TYR A 544 -12.28 10.93 -0.68
CA TYR A 544 -12.68 11.75 0.47
C TYR A 544 -13.06 13.18 0.07
N PHE A 545 -12.28 13.82 -0.82
CA PHE A 545 -12.51 15.18 -1.31
C PHE A 545 -13.35 15.24 -2.59
N ASN A 546 -14.04 14.16 -2.93
CA ASN A 546 -14.89 14.07 -4.12
C ASN A 546 -14.20 14.56 -5.39
N GLY A 547 -12.91 14.26 -5.57
CA GLY A 547 -12.14 14.64 -6.75
C GLY A 547 -12.21 16.14 -7.10
N ASN A 548 -12.16 17.02 -6.12
CA ASN A 548 -12.12 18.47 -6.36
C ASN A 548 -10.76 18.91 -6.95
N GLY A 549 -10.69 20.13 -7.49
CA GLY A 549 -9.47 20.62 -8.14
C GLY A 549 -8.23 20.54 -7.24
N THR A 550 -8.35 20.92 -5.97
CA THR A 550 -7.24 20.91 -5.01
C THR A 550 -6.69 19.51 -4.75
N VAL A 551 -7.55 18.49 -4.64
CA VAL A 551 -7.06 17.12 -4.46
C VAL A 551 -6.42 16.56 -5.73
N VAL A 552 -6.92 16.95 -6.91
CA VAL A 552 -6.29 16.57 -8.20
C VAL A 552 -4.88 17.18 -8.30
N GLU A 553 -4.71 18.45 -7.94
CA GLU A 553 -3.40 19.09 -7.84
C GLU A 553 -2.48 18.34 -6.88
N THR A 554 -2.95 18.06 -5.66
CA THR A 554 -2.19 17.35 -4.64
C THR A 554 -1.77 15.95 -5.09
N ILE A 555 -2.65 15.19 -5.78
CA ILE A 555 -2.34 13.88 -6.33
C ILE A 555 -1.19 13.95 -7.34
N ASN A 556 -1.20 14.95 -8.21
CA ASN A 556 -0.14 15.16 -9.18
C ASN A 556 1.20 15.52 -8.51
N GLN A 557 1.17 16.29 -7.43
CA GLN A 557 2.38 16.75 -6.75
C GLN A 557 3.13 15.66 -5.99
N PHE A 558 2.44 14.66 -5.42
CA PHE A 558 3.09 13.63 -4.62
C PHE A 558 3.71 12.53 -5.48
N MET A 559 4.95 12.15 -5.14
CA MET A 559 5.67 11.08 -5.80
C MET A 559 6.44 10.19 -4.81
N THR A 560 6.81 9.01 -5.26
CA THR A 560 7.74 8.10 -4.57
C THR A 560 9.13 8.29 -5.13
N LEU A 561 10.07 8.78 -4.32
CA LEU A 561 11.50 8.68 -4.59
C LEU A 561 12.06 7.42 -3.94
N GLY A 562 12.68 6.58 -4.74
CA GLY A 562 13.14 5.24 -4.40
C GLY A 562 12.44 4.15 -5.20
N ASP A 563 12.52 2.93 -4.71
CA ASP A 563 11.97 1.74 -5.35
C ASP A 563 10.50 1.52 -4.95
N PRO A 564 9.54 1.57 -5.91
CA PRO A 564 8.13 1.45 -5.58
C PRO A 564 7.73 0.07 -5.07
N THR A 565 8.53 -0.97 -5.33
CA THR A 565 8.25 -2.35 -4.92
C THR A 565 8.78 -2.69 -3.53
N GLN A 566 9.48 -1.76 -2.87
CA GLN A 566 10.11 -2.02 -1.58
C GLN A 566 9.07 -2.02 -0.46
N GLU A 567 9.07 -3.08 0.33
CA GLU A 567 8.27 -3.16 1.56
C GLU A 567 9.07 -2.55 2.73
N ALA A 568 8.46 -1.62 3.47
CA ALA A 568 9.08 -1.03 4.64
C ALA A 568 9.05 -2.00 5.84
N PHE A 569 10.10 -2.01 6.65
CA PHE A 569 10.09 -2.77 7.90
C PHE A 569 9.30 -2.05 9.00
N SER A 570 8.54 -2.82 9.79
CA SER A 570 7.81 -2.36 10.97
C SER A 570 8.01 -3.28 12.18
N ASP A 571 8.80 -4.32 12.00
CA ASP A 571 9.22 -5.26 13.05
C ASP A 571 10.59 -5.84 12.68
N VAL A 572 11.25 -6.46 13.65
CA VAL A 572 12.48 -7.20 13.42
C VAL A 572 12.24 -8.29 12.38
N PRO A 573 13.01 -8.34 11.30
CA PRO A 573 12.87 -9.38 10.29
C PRO A 573 13.02 -10.78 10.87
N LYS A 574 12.05 -11.65 10.57
CA LYS A 574 11.98 -13.01 11.14
C LYS A 574 12.42 -14.04 10.11
N ASN A 575 13.16 -15.03 10.55
CA ASN A 575 13.48 -16.17 9.71
C ASN A 575 12.22 -16.97 9.37
N VAL A 576 12.24 -17.58 8.19
CA VAL A 576 11.18 -18.49 7.74
C VAL A 576 11.65 -19.93 7.75
N ILE A 577 10.71 -20.84 7.96
CA ILE A 577 10.85 -22.27 7.71
C ILE A 577 10.13 -22.56 6.40
N VAL A 578 10.86 -23.10 5.44
CA VAL A 578 10.34 -23.45 4.11
C VAL A 578 10.29 -24.96 4.03
N THR A 579 9.12 -25.51 3.83
CA THR A 579 8.91 -26.94 3.60
C THR A 579 8.27 -27.16 2.24
N SER A 580 8.48 -28.32 1.65
CA SER A 580 7.85 -28.65 0.38
C SER A 580 7.33 -30.08 0.37
N THR A 581 6.16 -30.27 -0.23
CA THR A 581 5.52 -31.55 -0.40
C THR A 581 5.08 -31.73 -1.85
N VAL A 582 4.90 -32.97 -2.24
CA VAL A 582 4.42 -33.37 -3.57
C VAL A 582 2.98 -33.83 -3.44
N SER A 583 2.07 -33.23 -4.20
CA SER A 583 0.67 -33.65 -4.26
C SER A 583 0.23 -33.79 -5.72
N GLY A 584 0.04 -35.05 -6.17
CA GLY A 584 -0.31 -35.32 -7.57
C GLY A 584 0.76 -34.77 -8.53
N ASN A 585 0.35 -33.87 -9.43
CA ASN A 585 1.24 -33.23 -10.42
C ASN A 585 1.81 -31.89 -9.94
N ASP A 586 1.65 -31.53 -8.66
CA ASP A 586 2.04 -30.24 -8.14
C ASP A 586 3.06 -30.37 -7.00
N TYR A 587 3.86 -29.33 -6.86
CA TYR A 587 4.65 -29.04 -5.68
C TYR A 587 3.92 -28.01 -4.82
N ILE A 588 3.86 -28.26 -3.52
CA ILE A 588 3.31 -27.33 -2.52
C ILE A 588 4.48 -26.88 -1.65
N VAL A 589 4.77 -25.59 -1.66
CA VAL A 589 5.78 -24.95 -0.79
C VAL A 589 5.05 -24.24 0.32
N ASN A 590 5.26 -24.65 1.57
CA ASN A 590 4.66 -24.05 2.75
C ASN A 590 5.67 -23.17 3.47
N ILE A 591 5.25 -21.97 3.83
CA ILE A 591 6.06 -20.96 4.50
C ILE A 591 5.49 -20.68 5.88
N LYS A 592 6.33 -20.87 6.91
CA LYS A 592 6.01 -20.51 8.28
C LYS A 592 7.08 -19.59 8.87
N SER A 593 6.67 -18.70 9.75
CA SER A 593 7.58 -17.92 10.59
C SER A 593 7.09 -17.98 12.04
N THR A 594 7.99 -18.28 12.98
CA THR A 594 7.64 -18.45 14.41
C THR A 594 6.44 -19.39 14.66
N GLY A 595 6.29 -20.44 13.81
CA GLY A 595 5.19 -21.41 13.89
C GLY A 595 3.87 -20.97 13.23
N VAL A 596 3.79 -19.75 12.69
CA VAL A 596 2.60 -19.20 12.03
C VAL A 596 2.73 -19.29 10.52
N ASN A 597 1.68 -19.72 9.84
CA ASN A 597 1.62 -19.72 8.37
C ASN A 597 1.70 -18.30 7.80
N MET A 598 2.58 -18.11 6.84
CA MET A 598 2.81 -16.78 6.25
C MET A 598 1.94 -16.59 5.00
N ARG A 599 0.83 -15.88 5.15
CA ARG A 599 0.01 -15.42 4.03
C ARG A 599 0.71 -14.27 3.30
N GLY A 600 0.73 -14.31 1.97
CA GLY A 600 1.22 -13.21 1.13
C GLY A 600 2.74 -13.08 1.10
N ALA A 601 3.51 -14.09 1.55
CA ALA A 601 4.94 -14.15 1.25
C ALA A 601 5.14 -14.37 -0.25
N LEU A 602 6.07 -13.66 -0.86
CA LEU A 602 6.46 -13.86 -2.26
C LEU A 602 7.43 -15.04 -2.31
N VAL A 603 7.08 -16.04 -3.09
CA VAL A 603 7.89 -17.24 -3.33
C VAL A 603 8.35 -17.26 -4.78
N ALA A 604 9.65 -17.34 -5.01
CA ALA A 604 10.24 -17.52 -6.32
C ALA A 604 10.89 -18.91 -6.42
N ILE A 605 10.58 -19.61 -7.48
CA ILE A 605 11.13 -20.95 -7.76
C ILE A 605 12.14 -20.86 -8.90
N HIS A 606 13.37 -21.25 -8.61
CA HIS A 606 14.47 -21.25 -9.56
C HIS A 606 14.98 -22.66 -9.82
N GLN A 607 15.46 -22.86 -11.02
CA GLN A 607 16.21 -24.06 -11.39
C GLN A 607 17.30 -23.67 -12.37
N THR A 608 18.54 -24.08 -12.11
CA THR A 608 19.72 -23.65 -12.90
C THR A 608 19.79 -22.12 -13.06
N ASP A 609 19.60 -21.40 -11.96
CA ASP A 609 19.55 -19.92 -11.86
C ASP A 609 18.49 -19.22 -12.72
N THR A 610 17.59 -19.99 -13.31
CA THR A 610 16.48 -19.44 -14.09
C THR A 610 15.20 -19.42 -13.26
N LEU A 611 14.52 -18.29 -13.19
CA LEU A 611 13.19 -18.18 -12.60
C LEU A 611 12.18 -19.01 -13.40
N LYS A 612 11.56 -20.00 -12.76
CA LYS A 612 10.54 -20.86 -13.36
C LYS A 612 9.14 -20.34 -13.11
N THR A 613 8.89 -19.91 -11.90
CA THR A 613 7.60 -19.30 -11.50
C THR A 613 7.77 -18.51 -10.21
N SER A 614 6.85 -17.60 -9.95
CA SER A 614 6.73 -16.91 -8.68
C SER A 614 5.29 -16.55 -8.38
N GLY A 615 5.00 -16.29 -7.11
CA GLY A 615 3.68 -15.87 -6.66
C GLY A 615 3.60 -15.81 -5.14
N TYR A 616 2.42 -15.48 -4.64
CA TYR A 616 2.21 -15.27 -3.22
C TYR A 616 1.58 -16.47 -2.54
N THR A 617 1.96 -16.69 -1.29
CA THR A 617 1.36 -17.74 -0.46
C THR A 617 -0.10 -17.40 -0.09
N ASP A 618 -0.94 -18.43 -0.02
CA ASP A 618 -2.34 -18.36 0.40
C ASP A 618 -2.50 -18.17 1.93
N SER A 619 -3.73 -18.25 2.44
CA SER A 619 -4.04 -18.12 3.88
C SER A 619 -3.44 -19.24 4.73
N LEU A 620 -3.09 -20.36 4.14
CA LEU A 620 -2.42 -21.49 4.79
C LEU A 620 -0.90 -21.43 4.68
N GLY A 621 -0.35 -20.37 4.07
CA GLY A 621 1.07 -20.21 3.82
C GLY A 621 1.60 -21.05 2.65
N ASN A 622 0.73 -21.53 1.77
CA ASN A 622 1.12 -22.40 0.66
C ASN A 622 1.28 -21.62 -0.64
N TYR A 623 2.33 -21.93 -1.37
CA TYR A 623 2.49 -21.61 -2.78
C TYR A 623 2.52 -22.91 -3.58
N VAL A 624 1.69 -23.02 -4.61
CA VAL A 624 1.52 -24.25 -5.42
C VAL A 624 2.01 -24.00 -6.84
N PHE A 625 2.81 -24.94 -7.38
CA PHE A 625 3.24 -24.88 -8.77
C PHE A 625 3.34 -26.28 -9.40
N SER A 626 3.12 -26.37 -10.73
CA SER A 626 3.14 -27.62 -11.45
C SER A 626 4.56 -28.20 -11.59
N LYS A 627 4.70 -29.50 -11.46
CA LYS A 627 5.95 -30.24 -11.74
C LYS A 627 6.46 -30.05 -13.16
N ASN A 628 5.56 -29.82 -14.11
CA ASN A 628 5.89 -29.72 -15.53
C ASN A 628 6.78 -28.51 -15.88
N ILE A 629 6.92 -27.53 -14.97
CA ILE A 629 7.75 -26.34 -15.21
C ILE A 629 9.20 -26.52 -14.77
N VAL A 630 9.52 -27.61 -14.10
CA VAL A 630 10.87 -27.94 -13.62
C VAL A 630 11.33 -29.28 -14.20
N THR A 631 12.64 -29.46 -14.32
CA THR A 631 13.23 -30.71 -14.77
C THR A 631 13.45 -31.60 -13.56
N GLU A 632 13.01 -32.87 -13.64
CA GLU A 632 13.23 -33.84 -12.59
C GLU A 632 14.75 -34.08 -12.32
N ASN A 633 15.07 -34.38 -11.08
CA ASN A 633 16.43 -34.68 -10.60
C ASN A 633 17.43 -33.50 -10.64
N LEU A 634 17.00 -32.30 -10.98
CA LEU A 634 17.81 -31.09 -10.80
C LEU A 634 17.37 -30.35 -9.53
N PRO A 635 18.31 -29.74 -8.79
CA PRO A 635 17.98 -28.94 -7.61
C PRO A 635 16.98 -27.81 -7.94
N ILE A 636 16.01 -27.62 -7.06
CA ILE A 636 15.05 -26.53 -7.13
C ILE A 636 15.35 -25.59 -5.97
N THR A 637 15.65 -24.34 -6.26
CA THR A 637 15.90 -23.32 -5.25
C THR A 637 14.65 -22.48 -5.06
N ALA A 638 14.27 -22.23 -3.80
CA ALA A 638 13.25 -21.25 -3.44
C ALA A 638 13.91 -20.00 -2.87
N VAL A 639 13.40 -18.84 -3.29
CA VAL A 639 13.66 -17.56 -2.63
C VAL A 639 12.34 -17.10 -2.04
N VAL A 640 12.35 -16.72 -0.75
CA VAL A 640 11.13 -16.27 -0.05
C VAL A 640 11.38 -14.91 0.58
N THR A 641 10.49 -13.97 0.28
CA THR A 641 10.52 -12.62 0.84
C THR A 641 9.10 -12.20 1.29
N GLY A 642 8.99 -11.14 2.07
CA GLY A 642 7.71 -10.57 2.49
C GLY A 642 7.84 -9.67 3.70
N LYS A 643 6.73 -9.10 4.13
CA LYS A 643 6.67 -8.14 5.25
C LYS A 643 7.36 -8.68 6.50
N ASN A 644 8.37 -7.95 6.97
CA ASN A 644 9.13 -8.31 8.17
C ASN A 644 9.73 -9.72 8.13
N LEU A 645 10.04 -10.24 6.95
CA LEU A 645 10.77 -11.48 6.81
C LEU A 645 12.24 -11.22 6.48
N HIS A 646 13.12 -12.01 7.11
CA HIS A 646 14.48 -12.11 6.63
C HIS A 646 14.45 -12.96 5.35
N PRO A 647 14.99 -12.48 4.21
CA PRO A 647 14.99 -13.22 2.98
C PRO A 647 15.58 -14.62 3.15
N PHE A 648 14.86 -15.60 2.64
CA PHE A 648 15.33 -16.97 2.57
C PHE A 648 15.75 -17.30 1.15
N GLU A 649 16.86 -17.97 0.98
CA GLU A 649 17.29 -18.60 -0.27
C GLU A 649 17.88 -19.96 0.04
N GLY A 650 17.31 -21.02 -0.54
CA GLY A 650 17.76 -22.38 -0.30
C GLY A 650 17.08 -23.40 -1.19
N ASN A 651 17.69 -24.59 -1.27
CA ASN A 651 17.13 -25.69 -2.04
C ASN A 651 15.90 -26.28 -1.35
N LEU A 652 14.88 -26.59 -2.13
CA LEU A 652 13.70 -27.30 -1.64
C LEU A 652 14.03 -28.75 -1.39
N ILE A 653 13.79 -29.22 -0.17
CA ILE A 653 13.85 -30.64 0.18
C ILE A 653 12.49 -31.23 -0.19
N LEU A 654 12.44 -31.90 -1.34
CA LEU A 654 11.21 -32.50 -1.83
C LEU A 654 10.87 -33.76 -1.05
N THR A 655 9.75 -33.74 -0.34
CA THR A 655 9.22 -34.91 0.33
C THR A 655 7.98 -35.42 -0.42
N SER A 656 7.96 -36.67 -0.81
CA SER A 656 6.75 -37.33 -1.29
C SER A 656 6.14 -38.15 -0.16
N ILE A 657 4.85 -37.91 0.12
CA ILE A 657 4.06 -38.71 1.06
C ILE A 657 3.14 -39.57 0.23
N SER A 658 3.25 -40.88 0.36
CA SER A 658 2.30 -41.82 -0.22
C SER A 658 1.70 -42.70 0.87
N ASN A 659 0.37 -42.82 0.87
CA ASN A 659 -0.34 -43.77 1.71
C ASN A 659 -0.25 -45.16 1.03
N LEU A 660 0.33 -46.16 1.72
CA LEU A 660 0.61 -47.47 1.18
C LEU A 660 -0.49 -48.49 1.46
N SER A 661 -1.35 -48.24 2.46
CA SER A 661 -2.46 -49.13 2.81
C SER A 661 -3.54 -48.39 3.65
N ASN A 662 -4.74 -48.94 3.67
CA ASN A 662 -5.87 -48.35 4.42
C ASN A 662 -6.03 -48.88 5.86
N LEU A 663 -5.13 -49.72 6.36
CA LEU A 663 -5.21 -50.35 7.69
C LEU A 663 -3.83 -50.36 8.35
N ALA A 664 -3.69 -49.58 9.42
CA ALA A 664 -2.51 -49.56 10.28
C ALA A 664 -2.88 -50.14 11.66
N ASP A 665 -2.16 -51.12 12.13
CA ASP A 665 -2.40 -51.80 13.41
C ASP A 665 -1.95 -50.98 14.65
N GLY A 666 -1.56 -49.74 14.50
CA GLY A 666 -1.09 -48.85 15.57
C GLY A 666 -0.11 -47.79 15.09
N PHE A 667 0.16 -46.80 15.94
CA PHE A 667 1.23 -45.83 15.67
C PHE A 667 2.59 -46.47 15.63
N ALA A 668 3.37 -46.28 14.58
CA ALA A 668 4.74 -46.75 14.47
C ALA A 668 5.59 -45.74 13.70
N LEU A 669 6.87 -45.59 14.10
CA LEU A 669 7.93 -45.00 13.30
C LEU A 669 8.99 -46.06 13.03
N MET A 670 9.33 -46.27 11.79
CA MET A 670 10.25 -47.31 11.33
C MET A 670 11.63 -46.72 11.04
N GLN A 671 12.67 -47.58 11.05
CA GLN A 671 14.02 -47.20 10.67
C GLN A 671 14.04 -46.80 9.21
N ASN A 672 14.65 -45.65 8.92
CA ASN A 672 14.85 -45.21 7.54
C ASN A 672 15.73 -46.21 6.76
N TYR A 673 15.40 -46.40 5.49
CA TYR A 673 16.17 -47.28 4.63
C TYR A 673 16.40 -46.66 3.24
N PRO A 674 17.64 -46.68 2.72
CA PRO A 674 18.88 -47.18 3.40
C PRO A 674 19.29 -46.30 4.60
N ASN A 675 20.07 -46.91 5.54
CA ASN A 675 20.73 -46.18 6.64
C ASN A 675 22.03 -46.94 7.00
N PRO A 676 23.25 -46.40 6.80
CA PRO A 676 23.52 -45.05 6.25
C PRO A 676 23.05 -44.86 4.80
N PHE A 677 22.90 -43.57 4.38
CA PHE A 677 22.39 -43.21 3.06
C PHE A 677 23.17 -42.04 2.40
N ASN A 678 23.06 -41.94 1.05
CA ASN A 678 23.65 -40.90 0.22
C ASN A 678 22.86 -40.74 -1.09
N PRO A 679 22.32 -39.59 -1.43
CA PRO A 679 21.87 -38.56 -0.48
C PRO A 679 20.44 -38.82 0.02
N SER A 680 19.76 -39.87 -0.46
CA SER A 680 18.34 -40.13 -0.23
C SER A 680 18.07 -41.38 0.61
N THR A 681 16.99 -41.29 1.43
CA THR A 681 16.48 -42.40 2.23
C THR A 681 14.96 -42.34 2.31
N VAL A 682 14.34 -43.44 2.73
CA VAL A 682 12.90 -43.53 2.94
C VAL A 682 12.61 -43.75 4.41
N ILE A 683 11.69 -42.90 4.95
CA ILE A 683 11.14 -43.04 6.31
C ILE A 683 9.72 -43.56 6.17
N ARG A 684 9.39 -44.65 6.92
CA ARG A 684 8.01 -45.18 6.98
C ARG A 684 7.44 -45.02 8.37
N PHE A 685 6.13 -44.77 8.44
CA PHE A 685 5.41 -44.69 9.71
C PHE A 685 3.94 -45.05 9.52
N ASN A 686 3.28 -45.44 10.62
CA ASN A 686 1.88 -45.83 10.64
C ASN A 686 1.06 -44.85 11.49
N ILE A 687 -0.14 -44.51 10.99
CA ILE A 687 -1.15 -43.73 11.66
C ILE A 687 -2.44 -44.56 11.76
N PRO A 688 -2.88 -45.00 12.94
CA PRO A 688 -4.04 -45.89 13.07
C PRO A 688 -5.38 -45.14 12.94
N ASP A 689 -5.43 -43.85 13.36
CA ASP A 689 -6.62 -43.02 13.38
C ASP A 689 -6.32 -41.65 12.77
N ASN A 690 -7.33 -41.01 12.18
CA ASN A 690 -7.17 -39.66 11.67
C ASN A 690 -6.64 -38.72 12.76
N THR A 691 -5.43 -38.19 12.56
CA THR A 691 -4.77 -37.36 13.55
C THR A 691 -3.82 -36.36 12.93
N TYR A 692 -3.53 -35.29 13.65
CA TYR A 692 -2.48 -34.36 13.26
C TYR A 692 -1.12 -34.98 13.57
N ALA A 693 -0.24 -35.03 12.57
CA ALA A 693 1.08 -35.62 12.69
C ALA A 693 2.17 -34.67 12.19
N THR A 694 3.33 -34.73 12.86
CA THR A 694 4.54 -34.01 12.39
C THR A 694 5.71 -34.99 12.35
N LEU A 695 6.49 -34.95 11.27
CA LEU A 695 7.75 -35.67 11.13
C LEU A 695 8.87 -34.68 10.87
N ARG A 696 9.79 -34.54 11.81
CA ARG A 696 10.87 -33.53 11.79
C ARG A 696 12.23 -34.17 11.90
N VAL A 697 13.24 -33.55 11.27
CA VAL A 697 14.65 -33.95 11.32
C VAL A 697 15.45 -32.92 12.09
N TYR A 698 16.34 -33.41 12.96
CA TYR A 698 17.18 -32.59 13.82
C TYR A 698 18.66 -33.00 13.68
N ASP A 699 19.56 -32.03 13.84
CA ASP A 699 20.95 -32.31 14.04
C ASP A 699 21.23 -32.82 15.48
N ILE A 700 22.48 -33.18 15.76
CA ILE A 700 22.88 -33.72 17.08
C ILE A 700 22.78 -32.69 18.22
N LEU A 701 22.67 -31.39 17.91
CA LEU A 701 22.50 -30.33 18.86
C LEU A 701 21.00 -30.01 19.15
N GLY A 702 20.10 -30.75 18.49
CA GLY A 702 18.65 -30.56 18.61
C GLY A 702 18.07 -29.43 17.75
N LYS A 703 18.84 -28.84 16.84
CA LYS A 703 18.36 -27.87 15.87
C LYS A 703 17.57 -28.57 14.77
N GLN A 704 16.35 -28.16 14.52
CA GLN A 704 15.55 -28.64 13.39
C GLN A 704 16.22 -28.24 12.07
N VAL A 705 16.47 -29.24 11.21
CA VAL A 705 17.09 -29.07 9.88
C VAL A 705 16.12 -29.37 8.74
N ALA A 706 15.06 -30.13 9.00
CA ALA A 706 13.97 -30.33 8.04
C ALA A 706 12.65 -30.64 8.75
N GLU A 707 11.53 -30.32 8.08
CA GLU A 707 10.18 -30.74 8.45
C GLU A 707 9.60 -31.51 7.26
N LEU A 708 9.31 -32.78 7.45
CA LEU A 708 8.93 -33.70 6.39
C LEU A 708 7.42 -33.92 6.31
N VAL A 709 6.73 -33.84 7.45
CA VAL A 709 5.28 -33.93 7.56
C VAL A 709 4.82 -32.93 8.61
N ASP A 710 3.75 -32.18 8.31
CA ASP A 710 3.07 -31.31 9.25
C ASP A 710 1.61 -31.14 8.80
N GLY A 711 0.67 -31.93 9.36
CA GLY A 711 -0.73 -31.88 8.97
C GLY A 711 -1.60 -33.03 9.47
N ASN A 712 -2.91 -32.94 9.16
CA ASN A 712 -3.86 -34.02 9.45
C ASN A 712 -3.67 -35.14 8.45
N LEU A 713 -3.37 -36.36 8.96
CA LEU A 713 -3.26 -37.58 8.18
C LEU A 713 -4.43 -38.52 8.50
N SER A 714 -4.94 -39.19 7.47
CA SER A 714 -5.92 -40.28 7.63
C SER A 714 -5.24 -41.55 8.17
N ALA A 715 -6.03 -42.44 8.72
CA ALA A 715 -5.51 -43.78 9.11
C ALA A 715 -4.81 -44.46 7.91
N GLY A 716 -3.62 -45.00 8.11
CA GLY A 716 -2.84 -45.66 7.04
C GLY A 716 -1.37 -45.82 7.35
N GLU A 717 -0.67 -46.55 6.46
CA GLU A 717 0.79 -46.64 6.42
C GLU A 717 1.34 -45.60 5.46
N TYR A 718 2.35 -44.84 5.90
CA TYR A 718 2.95 -43.75 5.17
C TYR A 718 4.43 -44.00 4.86
N LYS A 719 4.83 -43.50 3.69
CA LYS A 719 6.22 -43.51 3.21
C LYS A 719 6.60 -42.06 2.86
N VAL A 720 7.74 -41.61 3.40
CA VAL A 720 8.29 -40.28 3.11
C VAL A 720 9.70 -40.46 2.54
N ASP A 721 9.91 -39.99 1.31
CA ASP A 721 11.23 -39.93 0.70
C ASP A 721 11.96 -38.68 1.19
N PHE A 722 13.15 -38.83 1.76
CA PHE A 722 13.97 -37.76 2.29
C PHE A 722 15.29 -37.65 1.54
N ASN A 723 15.53 -36.49 0.93
CA ASN A 723 16.81 -36.16 0.28
C ASN A 723 17.58 -35.16 1.16
N ALA A 724 18.78 -35.55 1.55
CA ALA A 724 19.66 -34.78 2.44
C ALA A 724 20.91 -34.27 1.73
N SER A 725 20.84 -33.95 0.42
CA SER A 725 21.98 -33.46 -0.38
C SER A 725 22.65 -32.24 0.22
N ASP A 726 21.86 -31.35 0.85
CA ASP A 726 22.32 -30.11 1.43
C ASP A 726 22.77 -30.20 2.89
N LEU A 727 22.63 -31.37 3.50
CA LEU A 727 23.08 -31.62 4.86
C LEU A 727 24.51 -32.21 4.87
N ALA A 728 25.29 -31.85 5.88
CA ALA A 728 26.63 -32.43 6.07
C ALA A 728 26.55 -33.90 6.36
N ALA A 729 27.60 -34.66 5.98
CA ALA A 729 27.72 -36.04 6.45
C ALA A 729 27.77 -36.08 7.99
N GLY A 730 27.01 -37.00 8.59
CA GLY A 730 26.89 -37.03 10.05
C GLY A 730 25.66 -37.79 10.53
N VAL A 731 25.46 -37.73 11.86
CA VAL A 731 24.31 -38.31 12.54
C VAL A 731 23.21 -37.26 12.70
N TYR A 732 21.98 -37.68 12.37
CA TYR A 732 20.78 -36.88 12.54
C TYR A 732 19.71 -37.70 13.26
N LEU A 733 18.74 -36.98 13.85
CA LEU A 733 17.58 -37.56 14.52
C LEU A 733 16.33 -37.21 13.72
N TYR A 734 15.38 -38.10 13.58
CA TYR A 734 14.05 -37.78 13.05
C TYR A 734 13.00 -38.22 14.06
N LYS A 735 11.98 -37.38 14.23
CA LYS A 735 10.95 -37.51 15.26
C LYS A 735 9.56 -37.43 14.62
N LEU A 736 8.73 -38.41 14.94
CA LEU A 736 7.30 -38.44 14.63
C LEU A 736 6.53 -38.09 15.90
N ASP A 737 5.73 -37.07 15.85
CA ASP A 737 4.71 -36.74 16.86
C ASP A 737 3.34 -36.83 16.20
N ALA A 738 2.40 -37.64 16.75
CA ALA A 738 1.07 -37.86 16.20
C ALA A 738 0.08 -38.15 17.32
N GLY A 739 -0.81 -37.20 17.62
CA GLY A 739 -1.69 -37.28 18.79
C GLY A 739 -0.90 -37.42 20.09
N SER A 740 -1.10 -38.49 20.82
CA SER A 740 -0.33 -38.84 22.04
C SER A 740 0.97 -39.61 21.75
N PHE A 741 1.21 -40.03 20.49
CA PHE A 741 2.40 -40.78 20.12
C PHE A 741 3.55 -39.83 19.81
N SER A 742 4.74 -40.19 20.36
CA SER A 742 5.99 -39.51 20.04
C SER A 742 7.12 -40.49 20.00
N LYS A 743 7.87 -40.55 18.90
CA LYS A 743 9.02 -41.44 18.73
C LYS A 743 10.12 -40.77 17.95
N THR A 744 11.37 -40.94 18.43
CA THR A 744 12.58 -40.42 17.77
C THR A 744 13.47 -41.59 17.35
N MET A 745 14.05 -41.46 16.16
CA MET A 745 15.00 -42.46 15.61
C MET A 745 16.23 -41.76 15.03
N LYS A 746 17.30 -42.51 14.85
CA LYS A 746 18.60 -42.03 14.34
C LYS A 746 18.79 -42.42 12.89
N MET A 747 19.36 -41.52 12.08
CA MET A 747 19.82 -41.77 10.73
C MET A 747 21.25 -41.23 10.53
N THR A 748 21.96 -41.80 9.56
CA THR A 748 23.36 -41.44 9.25
C THR A 748 23.47 -41.07 7.78
N ILE A 749 23.94 -39.87 7.50
CA ILE A 749 24.24 -39.36 6.16
C ILE A 749 25.73 -39.63 5.88
N VAL A 750 26.01 -40.25 4.74
CA VAL A 750 27.38 -40.42 4.21
C VAL A 750 27.47 -39.69 2.87
N LYS A 751 28.59 -39.07 2.56
CA LYS A 751 28.86 -38.41 1.27
C LYS A 751 29.91 -39.17 0.49
#